data_674238456e9d3c9e4f12ceb7b866632c
#
_entry.id   674238456e9d3c9e4f12ceb7b866632c
#
_cell.length_a   1.000
_cell.length_b   1.000
_cell.length_c   1.000
_cell.angle_alpha   90.00
_cell.angle_beta   90.00
_cell.angle_gamma   90.00
#
_symmetry.space_group_name_H-M   'P 1'
#
loop_
_entity.id
_entity.type
_entity.pdbx_description
1 polymer ?
#
loop_
_entity_poly.entity_id
_entity_poly.type
_entity_poly.pdbx_seq_one_letter_code
_entity_poly.pdbx_strand_id
1 'polypeptide(L)'
;QIMIFLAKGTFRFCLVLLRELLLSPILYVKNILILEKAVKRRVRKPVTTDTVYVEVHEWAGYPISRMKQLKNGRIFQCGLEYQLGRFNMAKRYSKYKVDLTVTVSDIDNYPYDMKYLKGNCDRVLSVPNIGLDFSGYASFFQLVKDKPNSYVILSNSSINSSIDNFLDGYIEYLEENPDVGMLGVSYCTKMYQTLIRNNFTPHLQSFFLLTTVEVLKELVHLNGDKFPGIDITNKQLLIRNGEIKLSQLIMNLGYKLAVVRPDNGEPFKFTNKKAWNILKGDVRQTVNCPNRITPAILKNEKIMKVIGYVSVANPFEDRKAWSGTIFKIREELENAGYNVVWIPIKLGFLYRFANILSRFIYGKGPREHGNFLTWIRAVSTSWELIGTCDYLFFPGDCQITKYRKVDKPIIYYSDATFKQMIGYYWKDLSGLLLREGDRNERIANDNSTIIIKSSHWAINSVVTDYQQKTSKCHVLEFGANIDERDIVKTDIYHGGPVNILFSGVEWERKGADIAIDTVKELNRKGVEAKLFLVGIKEENIPEKYKNISCVDYIGFLNKNIPEQYQKLITIMGRCNLFLLPTKAECAGIVLCEASAFGLPIFTFDTGGIGNYVIDGMNGYKLTMDADANAFATKIKEAIETNELLKLREGCLNFYEEKLNWKAWANNFKKLMNDAML
;
A
#
# COMPACT_ATOMS: atom_id res chain seq x y z
N GLN A 1 -15.94 -40.29 15.55
CA GLN A 1 -16.97 -39.48 14.90
C GLN A 1 -16.39 -38.69 13.70
N ILE A 2 -15.21 -38.02 13.81
CA ILE A 2 -14.54 -37.30 12.70
C ILE A 2 -14.22 -38.22 11.52
N MET A 3 -13.69 -39.41 11.74
CA MET A 3 -13.42 -40.39 10.67
C MET A 3 -14.68 -40.85 9.96
N ILE A 4 -15.75 -41.10 10.68
CA ILE A 4 -17.07 -41.47 10.09
C ILE A 4 -17.64 -40.31 9.28
N PHE A 5 -17.45 -39.08 9.74
CA PHE A 5 -17.89 -37.89 9.06
C PHE A 5 -17.10 -37.61 7.78
N LEU A 6 -15.77 -37.78 7.81
CA LEU A 6 -14.91 -37.71 6.63
C LEU A 6 -15.24 -38.81 5.61
N ALA A 7 -15.50 -40.04 6.07
CA ALA A 7 -15.91 -41.15 5.20
C ALA A 7 -17.25 -40.88 4.53
N LYS A 8 -18.24 -40.35 5.26
CA LYS A 8 -19.53 -39.92 4.66
C LYS A 8 -19.35 -38.80 3.63
N GLY A 9 -18.46 -37.84 3.90
CA GLY A 9 -18.11 -36.77 2.96
C GLY A 9 -17.49 -37.30 1.69
N THR A 10 -16.54 -38.24 1.79
CA THR A 10 -15.90 -38.90 0.65
C THR A 10 -16.88 -39.73 -0.17
N PHE A 11 -17.74 -40.52 0.48
CA PHE A 11 -18.79 -41.28 -0.21
C PHE A 11 -19.77 -40.39 -0.97
N ARG A 12 -20.25 -39.32 -0.34
CA ARG A 12 -21.11 -38.31 -0.97
C ARG A 12 -20.41 -37.64 -2.17
N PHE A 13 -19.12 -37.38 -2.06
CA PHE A 13 -18.29 -36.86 -3.15
C PHE A 13 -18.25 -37.84 -4.32
N CYS A 14 -18.02 -39.14 -4.09
CA CYS A 14 -17.99 -40.17 -5.14
C CYS A 14 -19.33 -40.30 -5.82
N LEU A 15 -20.45 -40.27 -5.08
CA LEU A 15 -21.79 -40.33 -5.65
C LEU A 15 -22.09 -39.08 -6.53
N VAL A 16 -21.69 -37.91 -6.09
CA VAL A 16 -21.83 -36.67 -6.88
C VAL A 16 -20.98 -36.75 -8.13
N LEU A 17 -19.74 -37.23 -8.04
CA LEU A 17 -18.86 -37.42 -9.19
C LEU A 17 -19.46 -38.39 -10.24
N LEU A 18 -19.96 -39.51 -9.78
CA LEU A 18 -20.59 -40.52 -10.68
C LEU A 18 -21.82 -39.89 -11.37
N ARG A 19 -22.69 -39.23 -10.61
CA ARG A 19 -23.85 -38.52 -11.16
C ARG A 19 -23.45 -37.47 -12.17
N GLU A 20 -22.43 -36.66 -11.91
CA GLU A 20 -21.99 -35.59 -12.81
C GLU A 20 -21.34 -36.16 -14.08
N LEU A 21 -20.62 -37.28 -14.00
CA LEU A 21 -20.09 -37.97 -15.14
C LEU A 21 -21.19 -38.48 -16.06
N LEU A 22 -22.24 -39.09 -15.49
CA LEU A 22 -23.40 -39.59 -16.25
C LEU A 22 -24.22 -38.48 -16.88
N LEU A 23 -24.38 -37.34 -16.17
CA LEU A 23 -25.17 -36.20 -16.62
C LEU A 23 -24.36 -35.12 -17.37
N SER A 24 -23.03 -35.32 -17.51
CA SER A 24 -22.15 -34.29 -18.08
C SER A 24 -22.53 -33.79 -19.45
N PRO A 25 -22.96 -34.69 -20.42
CA PRO A 25 -23.38 -34.21 -21.73
C PRO A 25 -24.64 -33.35 -21.67
N ILE A 26 -25.60 -33.73 -20.83
CA ILE A 26 -26.86 -33.01 -20.63
C ILE A 26 -26.60 -31.66 -19.92
N LEU A 27 -25.75 -31.66 -18.91
CA LEU A 27 -25.37 -30.45 -18.17
C LEU A 27 -24.56 -29.49 -19.06
N TYR A 28 -23.68 -30.01 -19.91
CA TYR A 28 -22.92 -29.22 -20.85
C TYR A 28 -23.85 -28.55 -21.87
N VAL A 29 -24.76 -29.29 -22.49
CA VAL A 29 -25.76 -28.77 -23.44
C VAL A 29 -26.68 -27.78 -22.76
N LYS A 30 -27.19 -28.11 -21.56
CA LYS A 30 -28.05 -27.21 -20.77
C LYS A 30 -27.33 -25.89 -20.41
N ASN A 31 -26.05 -25.92 -20.10
CA ASN A 31 -25.28 -24.74 -19.72
C ASN A 31 -24.82 -23.92 -20.94
N ILE A 32 -24.58 -24.54 -22.11
CA ILE A 32 -24.28 -23.83 -23.36
C ILE A 32 -25.55 -23.21 -23.95
N LEU A 33 -26.65 -23.93 -23.96
CA LEU A 33 -27.92 -23.48 -24.53
C LEU A 33 -28.63 -22.50 -23.59
N ILE A 34 -28.24 -22.43 -22.33
CA ILE A 34 -28.86 -21.67 -21.24
C ILE A 34 -30.20 -21.09 -21.65
N LEU A 35 -31.22 -21.90 -21.53
CA LEU A 35 -32.59 -21.43 -21.53
C LEU A 35 -32.80 -20.65 -20.24
N GLU A 36 -32.42 -19.37 -20.27
CA GLU A 36 -32.77 -18.47 -19.17
C GLU A 36 -34.26 -18.44 -19.02
N LYS A 37 -34.75 -18.94 -17.90
CA LYS A 37 -36.00 -18.43 -17.37
C LYS A 37 -35.82 -16.94 -17.20
N ALA A 38 -36.65 -16.13 -17.87
CA ALA A 38 -36.64 -14.69 -17.67
C ALA A 38 -36.95 -14.39 -16.21
N VAL A 39 -35.94 -14.22 -15.38
CA VAL A 39 -36.11 -13.88 -13.98
C VAL A 39 -36.50 -12.39 -13.95
N LYS A 40 -37.63 -12.09 -13.34
CA LYS A 40 -38.13 -10.72 -13.19
C LYS A 40 -37.02 -9.91 -12.47
N ARG A 41 -36.54 -8.85 -13.09
CA ARG A 41 -35.53 -7.96 -12.50
C ARG A 41 -36.04 -7.42 -11.17
N ARG A 42 -35.13 -7.39 -10.18
CA ARG A 42 -35.45 -6.99 -8.80
C ARG A 42 -34.51 -5.86 -8.38
N VAL A 43 -35.01 -5.04 -7.48
CA VAL A 43 -34.29 -3.93 -6.85
C VAL A 43 -34.31 -4.19 -5.34
N ARG A 44 -33.17 -3.99 -4.67
CA ARG A 44 -33.09 -4.14 -3.22
C ARG A 44 -34.00 -3.14 -2.50
N LYS A 45 -34.54 -3.57 -1.36
CA LYS A 45 -35.22 -2.65 -0.44
C LYS A 45 -34.17 -1.67 0.12
N PRO A 46 -34.54 -0.40 0.34
CA PRO A 46 -33.70 0.57 0.99
C PRO A 46 -33.18 0.07 2.34
N VAL A 47 -31.93 0.39 2.66
CA VAL A 47 -31.38 0.18 3.99
C VAL A 47 -31.97 1.22 4.93
N THR A 48 -32.28 0.82 6.16
CA THR A 48 -32.99 1.66 7.13
C THR A 48 -32.11 2.15 8.27
N THR A 49 -30.85 1.74 8.30
CA THR A 49 -29.90 2.13 9.34
C THR A 49 -28.53 2.47 8.74
N ASP A 50 -27.73 3.23 9.47
CA ASP A 50 -26.32 3.52 9.17
C ASP A 50 -25.35 2.41 9.66
N THR A 51 -25.89 1.32 10.22
CA THR A 51 -25.08 0.24 10.77
C THR A 51 -24.66 -0.75 9.69
N VAL A 52 -23.39 -1.11 9.69
CA VAL A 52 -22.81 -2.17 8.87
C VAL A 52 -22.37 -3.31 9.78
N TYR A 53 -23.00 -4.44 9.64
CA TYR A 53 -22.63 -5.67 10.36
C TYR A 53 -21.53 -6.38 9.61
N VAL A 54 -20.37 -6.54 10.24
CA VAL A 54 -19.19 -7.16 9.64
C VAL A 54 -18.85 -8.46 10.35
N GLU A 55 -18.65 -9.50 9.58
CA GLU A 55 -18.14 -10.78 10.06
C GLU A 55 -16.80 -11.09 9.42
N VAL A 56 -15.83 -11.55 10.25
CA VAL A 56 -14.54 -12.08 9.80
C VAL A 56 -14.37 -13.47 10.36
N HIS A 57 -14.33 -14.47 9.46
CA HIS A 57 -14.11 -15.86 9.85
C HIS A 57 -12.63 -16.21 9.92
N GLU A 58 -12.24 -16.99 10.94
CA GLU A 58 -10.93 -17.59 11.10
C GLU A 58 -11.00 -19.01 11.61
N TRP A 59 -10.05 -19.84 11.21
CA TRP A 59 -9.80 -21.13 11.82
C TRP A 59 -8.73 -21.01 12.91
N ALA A 60 -9.03 -21.48 14.12
CA ALA A 60 -8.13 -21.36 15.29
C ALA A 60 -6.76 -22.02 15.09
N GLY A 61 -6.62 -22.97 14.16
CA GLY A 61 -5.33 -23.56 13.82
C GLY A 61 -4.35 -22.65 13.06
N TYR A 62 -4.77 -21.43 12.68
CA TYR A 62 -3.89 -20.44 12.07
C TYR A 62 -3.42 -19.39 13.07
N PRO A 63 -2.16 -18.92 12.97
CA PRO A 63 -1.73 -17.76 13.75
C PRO A 63 -2.51 -16.50 13.34
N ILE A 64 -2.73 -15.58 14.28
CA ILE A 64 -3.45 -14.31 14.07
C ILE A 64 -2.87 -13.49 12.92
N SER A 65 -1.54 -13.48 12.81
CA SER A 65 -0.79 -12.89 11.70
C SER A 65 -0.02 -13.97 10.97
N ARG A 66 -0.10 -13.99 9.64
CA ARG A 66 0.60 -15.00 8.84
C ARG A 66 1.01 -14.51 7.45
N MET A 67 2.05 -15.14 6.92
CA MET A 67 2.47 -14.98 5.53
C MET A 67 1.89 -16.12 4.69
N LYS A 68 1.42 -15.80 3.51
CA LYS A 68 0.90 -16.78 2.54
C LYS A 68 1.67 -16.67 1.22
N GLN A 69 2.12 -17.81 0.71
CA GLN A 69 2.78 -17.89 -0.58
C GLN A 69 1.81 -18.36 -1.66
N LEU A 70 1.73 -17.64 -2.75
CA LEU A 70 0.99 -18.03 -3.95
C LEU A 70 1.82 -18.97 -4.83
N LYS A 71 1.15 -19.70 -5.72
CA LYS A 71 1.81 -20.61 -6.67
C LYS A 71 2.83 -19.94 -7.60
N ASN A 72 2.71 -18.64 -7.81
CA ASN A 72 3.67 -17.84 -8.60
C ASN A 72 4.87 -17.34 -7.79
N GLY A 73 5.05 -17.81 -6.56
CA GLY A 73 6.12 -17.41 -5.66
C GLY A 73 5.89 -16.10 -4.88
N ARG A 74 4.81 -15.37 -5.16
CA ARG A 74 4.48 -14.13 -4.43
C ARG A 74 4.10 -14.44 -2.99
N ILE A 75 4.72 -13.76 -2.05
CA ILE A 75 4.43 -13.84 -0.61
C ILE A 75 3.67 -12.57 -0.22
N PHE A 76 2.60 -12.73 0.54
CA PHE A 76 1.83 -11.62 1.09
C PHE A 76 1.41 -11.90 2.54
N GLN A 77 1.19 -10.84 3.26
CA GLN A 77 0.74 -10.87 4.64
C GLN A 77 -0.78 -10.99 4.67
N CYS A 78 -1.29 -11.87 5.53
CA CYS A 78 -2.72 -12.06 5.78
C CYS A 78 -2.93 -12.49 7.23
N GLY A 79 -4.16 -12.78 7.59
CA GLY A 79 -4.52 -13.20 8.94
C GLY A 79 -5.53 -12.25 9.58
N LEU A 80 -6.01 -12.65 10.72
CA LEU A 80 -7.09 -11.95 11.40
C LEU A 80 -6.66 -10.55 11.88
N GLU A 81 -5.41 -10.40 12.32
CA GLU A 81 -4.85 -9.11 12.75
C GLU A 81 -5.02 -8.03 11.67
N TYR A 82 -4.71 -8.36 10.43
CA TYR A 82 -4.81 -7.42 9.31
C TYR A 82 -6.26 -7.08 8.96
N GLN A 83 -7.16 -8.07 9.02
CA GLN A 83 -8.58 -7.82 8.77
C GLN A 83 -9.19 -6.95 9.87
N LEU A 84 -8.88 -7.22 11.13
CA LEU A 84 -9.34 -6.40 12.26
C LEU A 84 -8.80 -4.97 12.18
N GLY A 85 -7.52 -4.80 11.84
CA GLY A 85 -6.93 -3.47 11.62
C GLY A 85 -7.71 -2.67 10.58
N ARG A 86 -8.04 -3.28 9.44
CA ARG A 86 -8.80 -2.64 8.37
C ARG A 86 -10.23 -2.27 8.78
N PHE A 87 -10.96 -3.18 9.42
CA PHE A 87 -12.32 -2.87 9.85
C PHE A 87 -12.37 -1.90 11.02
N ASN A 88 -11.35 -1.88 11.89
CA ASN A 88 -11.21 -0.87 12.92
C ASN A 88 -10.87 0.51 12.33
N MET A 89 -10.12 0.59 11.23
CA MET A 89 -9.96 1.81 10.46
C MET A 89 -11.31 2.29 9.89
N ALA A 90 -12.06 1.40 9.25
CA ALA A 90 -13.40 1.72 8.77
C ALA A 90 -14.30 2.21 9.93
N LYS A 91 -14.24 1.58 11.09
CA LYS A 91 -14.99 2.00 12.29
C LYS A 91 -14.66 3.43 12.75
N ARG A 92 -13.44 3.92 12.52
CA ARG A 92 -13.00 5.26 12.91
C ARG A 92 -13.33 6.35 11.88
N TYR A 93 -13.25 6.01 10.60
CA TYR A 93 -13.24 7.01 9.52
C TYR A 93 -14.43 6.92 8.57
N SER A 94 -15.20 5.84 8.61
CA SER A 94 -16.41 5.70 7.81
C SER A 94 -17.56 6.54 8.41
N LYS A 95 -18.43 7.04 7.55
CA LYS A 95 -19.70 7.64 7.95
C LYS A 95 -20.70 6.62 8.51
N TYR A 96 -20.43 5.32 8.32
CA TYR A 96 -21.25 4.21 8.79
C TYR A 96 -20.75 3.67 10.12
N LYS A 97 -21.69 3.22 10.96
CA LYS A 97 -21.39 2.56 12.24
C LYS A 97 -21.06 1.09 12.01
N VAL A 98 -19.80 0.71 12.18
CA VAL A 98 -19.34 -0.67 12.00
C VAL A 98 -19.52 -1.47 13.29
N ASP A 99 -20.25 -2.60 13.21
CA ASP A 99 -20.41 -3.62 14.25
C ASP A 99 -19.62 -4.87 13.83
N LEU A 100 -18.48 -5.11 14.45
CA LEU A 100 -17.46 -6.09 14.03
C LEU A 100 -17.55 -7.36 14.87
N THR A 101 -17.90 -8.46 14.24
CA THR A 101 -17.95 -9.80 14.83
C THR A 101 -16.87 -10.70 14.23
N VAL A 102 -16.16 -11.41 15.06
CA VAL A 102 -15.21 -12.46 14.64
C VAL A 102 -15.84 -13.82 14.93
N THR A 103 -15.86 -14.70 13.95
CA THR A 103 -16.22 -16.10 14.14
C THR A 103 -14.98 -16.97 14.08
N VAL A 104 -14.74 -17.79 15.09
CA VAL A 104 -13.57 -18.65 15.17
C VAL A 104 -14.02 -20.11 15.21
N SER A 105 -13.54 -20.91 14.25
CA SER A 105 -13.80 -22.33 14.24
C SER A 105 -12.69 -23.14 14.94
N ASP A 106 -13.08 -24.25 15.57
CA ASP A 106 -12.17 -25.23 16.18
C ASP A 106 -11.37 -24.71 17.39
N ILE A 107 -11.90 -23.72 18.09
CA ILE A 107 -11.24 -23.03 19.20
C ILE A 107 -10.95 -23.96 20.40
N ASP A 108 -11.75 -25.01 20.58
CA ASP A 108 -11.58 -25.98 21.68
C ASP A 108 -10.35 -26.87 21.47
N ASN A 109 -9.89 -27.03 20.22
CA ASN A 109 -8.74 -27.87 19.87
C ASN A 109 -7.44 -27.07 19.73
N TYR A 110 -7.52 -25.78 19.56
CA TYR A 110 -6.36 -24.90 19.33
C TYR A 110 -6.43 -23.69 20.26
N PRO A 111 -5.39 -23.44 21.08
CA PRO A 111 -5.33 -22.25 21.91
C PRO A 111 -5.27 -21.00 21.01
N TYR A 112 -6.17 -20.05 21.23
CA TYR A 112 -6.25 -18.83 20.46
C TYR A 112 -6.24 -17.60 21.36
N ASP A 113 -5.63 -16.50 20.93
CA ASP A 113 -5.52 -15.27 21.73
C ASP A 113 -6.87 -14.53 21.85
N MET A 114 -7.69 -15.04 22.76
CA MET A 114 -9.01 -14.47 23.05
C MET A 114 -8.94 -13.06 23.65
N LYS A 115 -7.84 -12.72 24.33
CA LYS A 115 -7.66 -11.36 24.88
C LYS A 115 -7.46 -10.36 23.77
N TYR A 116 -6.64 -10.69 22.78
CA TYR A 116 -6.46 -9.87 21.59
C TYR A 116 -7.79 -9.68 20.84
N LEU A 117 -8.56 -10.74 20.62
CA LEU A 117 -9.83 -10.66 19.91
C LEU A 117 -10.83 -9.75 20.62
N LYS A 118 -11.03 -9.95 21.93
CA LYS A 118 -11.97 -9.14 22.75
C LYS A 118 -11.57 -7.66 22.80
N GLY A 119 -10.31 -7.34 22.60
CA GLY A 119 -9.82 -5.96 22.52
C GLY A 119 -9.98 -5.31 21.13
N ASN A 120 -10.20 -6.09 20.08
CA ASN A 120 -10.16 -5.62 18.68
C ASN A 120 -11.45 -5.85 17.88
N CYS A 121 -12.49 -6.44 18.46
CA CYS A 121 -13.82 -6.59 17.84
C CYS A 121 -14.95 -6.46 18.87
N ASP A 122 -16.16 -6.28 18.40
CA ASP A 122 -17.33 -6.09 19.29
C ASP A 122 -17.84 -7.44 19.83
N ARG A 123 -17.68 -8.54 19.07
CA ARG A 123 -18.11 -9.89 19.46
C ARG A 123 -17.18 -10.96 18.91
N VAL A 124 -17.08 -12.05 19.67
CA VAL A 124 -16.42 -13.28 19.24
C VAL A 124 -17.40 -14.44 19.39
N LEU A 125 -17.57 -15.23 18.32
CA LEU A 125 -18.42 -16.42 18.30
C LEU A 125 -17.56 -17.66 18.03
N SER A 126 -17.67 -18.68 18.86
CA SER A 126 -17.13 -20.01 18.58
C SER A 126 -18.10 -20.76 17.67
N VAL A 127 -17.59 -21.32 16.57
CA VAL A 127 -18.40 -22.03 15.58
C VAL A 127 -17.80 -23.39 15.23
N PRO A 128 -18.60 -24.39 14.84
CA PRO A 128 -18.09 -25.67 14.38
C PRO A 128 -17.28 -25.52 13.10
N ASN A 129 -16.21 -26.30 12.91
CA ASN A 129 -15.39 -26.32 11.68
C ASN A 129 -16.03 -27.21 10.58
N ILE A 130 -17.35 -27.26 10.51
CA ILE A 130 -18.13 -27.97 9.50
C ILE A 130 -18.58 -26.94 8.46
N GLY A 131 -18.06 -27.00 7.26
CA GLY A 131 -18.40 -26.01 6.23
C GLY A 131 -17.39 -24.85 6.12
N LEU A 132 -16.26 -24.93 6.84
CA LEU A 132 -15.22 -23.90 6.81
C LEU A 132 -15.82 -22.50 7.06
N ASP A 133 -15.50 -21.50 6.22
CA ASP A 133 -15.98 -20.12 6.32
C ASP A 133 -17.53 -20.04 6.39
N PHE A 134 -18.26 -20.96 5.75
CA PHE A 134 -19.71 -20.95 5.72
C PHE A 134 -20.37 -21.28 7.07
N SER A 135 -19.66 -21.94 7.98
CA SER A 135 -20.12 -22.12 9.36
C SER A 135 -20.13 -20.78 10.11
N GLY A 136 -19.11 -19.96 9.91
CA GLY A 136 -19.04 -18.60 10.43
C GLY A 136 -20.18 -17.75 9.87
N TYR A 137 -20.30 -17.70 8.56
CA TYR A 137 -21.35 -16.92 7.86
C TYR A 137 -22.76 -17.31 8.28
N ALA A 138 -23.03 -18.61 8.42
CA ALA A 138 -24.33 -19.10 8.86
C ALA A 138 -24.63 -18.71 10.31
N SER A 139 -23.67 -18.84 11.21
CA SER A 139 -23.82 -18.45 12.62
C SER A 139 -24.01 -16.93 12.75
N PHE A 140 -23.26 -16.18 11.99
CA PHE A 140 -23.40 -14.73 11.95
C PHE A 140 -24.75 -14.29 11.36
N PHE A 141 -25.24 -14.97 10.32
CA PHE A 141 -26.58 -14.72 9.78
C PHE A 141 -27.66 -14.89 10.85
N GLN A 142 -27.59 -15.91 11.71
CA GLN A 142 -28.54 -16.07 12.83
C GLN A 142 -28.51 -14.88 13.80
N LEU A 143 -27.35 -14.23 13.98
CA LEU A 143 -27.20 -13.06 14.83
C LEU A 143 -27.84 -11.81 14.22
N VAL A 144 -27.83 -11.67 12.88
CA VAL A 144 -28.25 -10.43 12.21
C VAL A 144 -29.62 -10.52 11.52
N LYS A 145 -30.16 -11.73 11.30
CA LYS A 145 -31.41 -11.95 10.54
C LYS A 145 -32.62 -11.15 11.04
N ASP A 146 -32.69 -10.90 12.35
CA ASP A 146 -33.84 -10.19 12.98
C ASP A 146 -33.51 -8.69 13.21
N LYS A 147 -32.38 -8.22 12.73
CA LYS A 147 -32.01 -6.81 12.77
C LYS A 147 -32.73 -6.02 11.66
N PRO A 148 -32.86 -4.70 11.82
CA PRO A 148 -33.30 -3.82 10.73
C PRO A 148 -32.48 -4.02 9.46
N ASN A 149 -33.08 -3.72 8.29
CA ASN A 149 -32.35 -3.85 7.02
C ASN A 149 -31.12 -2.95 7.00
N SER A 150 -29.96 -3.57 7.08
CA SER A 150 -28.64 -2.96 7.22
C SER A 150 -27.68 -3.60 6.25
N TYR A 151 -26.53 -2.98 6.02
CA TYR A 151 -25.46 -3.61 5.27
C TYR A 151 -24.79 -4.74 6.05
N VAL A 152 -24.37 -5.79 5.34
CA VAL A 152 -23.70 -6.97 5.89
C VAL A 152 -22.47 -7.29 5.06
N ILE A 153 -21.35 -7.48 5.74
CA ILE A 153 -20.10 -7.98 5.15
C ILE A 153 -19.80 -9.36 5.72
N LEU A 154 -19.63 -10.34 4.84
CA LEU A 154 -19.10 -11.67 5.14
C LEU A 154 -17.68 -11.76 4.60
N SER A 155 -16.70 -12.01 5.45
CA SER A 155 -15.29 -12.02 5.09
C SER A 155 -14.51 -13.11 5.81
N ASN A 156 -13.31 -13.42 5.32
CA ASN A 156 -12.38 -14.30 6.02
C ASN A 156 -10.96 -13.71 6.08
N SER A 157 -10.12 -14.31 6.89
CA SER A 157 -8.77 -13.85 7.14
C SER A 157 -7.74 -14.18 6.04
N SER A 158 -8.15 -14.91 4.99
CA SER A 158 -7.22 -15.44 3.97
C SER A 158 -6.82 -14.45 2.89
N ILE A 159 -7.36 -13.25 2.90
CA ILE A 159 -7.05 -12.20 1.93
C ILE A 159 -6.00 -11.24 2.47
N ASN A 160 -5.28 -10.60 1.55
CA ASN A 160 -4.36 -9.52 1.89
C ASN A 160 -5.15 -8.33 2.46
N SER A 161 -4.62 -7.68 3.48
CA SER A 161 -5.22 -6.46 4.01
C SER A 161 -4.36 -5.25 3.65
N SER A 162 -4.81 -4.42 2.73
CA SER A 162 -4.41 -3.03 2.75
C SER A 162 -5.29 -2.29 3.75
N ILE A 163 -4.69 -1.49 4.61
CA ILE A 163 -5.42 -0.68 5.59
C ILE A 163 -5.78 0.62 4.87
N ASP A 164 -6.96 0.66 4.27
CA ASP A 164 -7.51 1.86 3.65
C ASP A 164 -9.01 2.00 3.92
N ASN A 165 -9.55 3.19 3.72
CA ASN A 165 -10.99 3.46 3.87
C ASN A 165 -11.73 3.08 2.58
N PHE A 166 -12.05 1.79 2.42
CA PHE A 166 -12.79 1.27 1.26
C PHE A 166 -14.31 1.29 1.46
N LEU A 167 -14.78 1.29 2.71
CA LEU A 167 -16.16 0.93 3.07
C LEU A 167 -17.20 1.88 2.49
N ASP A 168 -16.98 3.19 2.62
CA ASP A 168 -17.94 4.20 2.18
C ASP A 168 -18.20 4.09 0.67
N GLY A 169 -17.14 4.00 -0.13
CA GLY A 169 -17.29 3.85 -1.58
C GLY A 169 -17.99 2.56 -2.00
N TYR A 170 -17.80 1.46 -1.26
CA TYR A 170 -18.49 0.20 -1.54
C TYR A 170 -19.97 0.29 -1.26
N ILE A 171 -20.37 0.94 -0.17
CA ILE A 171 -21.77 1.13 0.20
C ILE A 171 -22.43 2.12 -0.74
N GLU A 172 -21.79 3.26 -1.04
CA GLU A 172 -22.29 4.24 -2.01
C GLU A 172 -22.56 3.61 -3.37
N TYR A 173 -21.64 2.77 -3.84
CA TYR A 173 -21.87 2.02 -5.08
C TYR A 173 -23.11 1.14 -5.01
N LEU A 174 -23.35 0.44 -3.90
CA LEU A 174 -24.57 -0.35 -3.74
C LEU A 174 -25.82 0.53 -3.67
N GLU A 175 -25.78 1.68 -3.04
CA GLU A 175 -26.90 2.64 -2.98
C GLU A 175 -27.29 3.14 -4.36
N GLU A 176 -26.29 3.51 -5.18
CA GLU A 176 -26.50 3.93 -6.56
C GLU A 176 -26.91 2.80 -7.50
N ASN A 177 -26.66 1.55 -7.10
CA ASN A 177 -26.95 0.37 -7.90
C ASN A 177 -27.88 -0.61 -7.17
N PRO A 178 -29.16 -0.24 -6.94
CA PRO A 178 -30.07 -1.06 -6.16
C PRO A 178 -30.46 -2.39 -6.84
N ASP A 179 -30.11 -2.59 -8.11
CA ASP A 179 -30.25 -3.85 -8.84
C ASP A 179 -29.14 -4.88 -8.51
N VAL A 180 -28.10 -4.47 -7.78
CA VAL A 180 -27.03 -5.35 -7.30
C VAL A 180 -27.42 -5.95 -5.95
N GLY A 181 -27.55 -7.27 -5.87
CA GLY A 181 -27.86 -7.98 -4.62
C GLY A 181 -26.62 -8.26 -3.77
N MET A 182 -25.46 -8.43 -4.40
CA MET A 182 -24.21 -8.74 -3.69
C MET A 182 -23.00 -8.19 -4.45
N LEU A 183 -22.04 -7.61 -3.71
CA LEU A 183 -20.78 -7.08 -4.21
C LEU A 183 -19.62 -7.89 -3.60
N GLY A 184 -18.66 -8.29 -4.42
CA GLY A 184 -17.46 -9.00 -4.00
C GLY A 184 -16.19 -8.34 -4.54
N VAL A 185 -15.03 -8.87 -4.16
CA VAL A 185 -13.70 -8.42 -4.61
C VAL A 185 -12.99 -9.43 -5.48
N SER A 186 -13.58 -10.58 -5.66
CA SER A 186 -13.03 -11.66 -6.49
C SER A 186 -14.16 -12.48 -7.10
N TYR A 187 -13.98 -12.89 -8.35
CA TYR A 187 -14.95 -13.73 -9.04
C TYR A 187 -14.25 -14.79 -9.89
N CYS A 188 -14.98 -15.85 -10.21
CA CYS A 188 -14.50 -16.96 -11.01
C CYS A 188 -15.39 -17.15 -12.23
N THR A 189 -14.75 -17.26 -13.40
CA THR A 189 -15.39 -17.54 -14.69
C THR A 189 -14.88 -18.81 -15.34
N LYS A 190 -13.99 -19.56 -14.70
CA LYS A 190 -13.37 -20.76 -15.29
C LYS A 190 -14.37 -21.90 -15.51
N MET A 191 -14.72 -22.10 -16.75
CA MET A 191 -15.66 -23.13 -17.20
C MET A 191 -15.15 -24.58 -17.05
N TYR A 192 -13.85 -24.79 -17.01
CA TYR A 192 -13.20 -26.13 -17.11
C TYR A 192 -12.77 -26.72 -15.76
N GLN A 193 -13.16 -26.13 -14.64
CA GLN A 193 -12.59 -26.53 -13.35
C GLN A 193 -13.23 -27.75 -12.71
N THR A 194 -13.69 -28.64 -13.42
CA THR A 194 -14.23 -29.93 -13.02
C THR A 194 -15.76 -30.00 -13.01
N LEU A 195 -16.24 -31.10 -13.46
CA LEU A 195 -17.67 -31.52 -13.41
C LEU A 195 -18.25 -31.37 -11.98
N ILE A 196 -17.44 -31.59 -10.94
CA ILE A 196 -17.85 -31.53 -9.55
C ILE A 196 -18.18 -30.10 -9.09
N ARG A 197 -17.43 -29.13 -9.58
CA ARG A 197 -17.63 -27.73 -9.16
C ARG A 197 -18.79 -27.05 -9.88
N ASN A 198 -19.26 -27.62 -11.00
CA ASN A 198 -20.27 -27.00 -11.87
C ASN A 198 -19.98 -25.52 -12.15
N ASN A 199 -18.75 -25.25 -12.59
CA ASN A 199 -18.18 -23.91 -12.80
C ASN A 199 -18.66 -23.23 -14.08
N PHE A 200 -19.81 -23.60 -14.58
CA PHE A 200 -20.41 -22.92 -15.73
C PHE A 200 -21.10 -21.61 -15.38
N THR A 201 -21.21 -21.33 -14.08
CA THR A 201 -21.82 -20.10 -13.58
C THR A 201 -20.73 -19.17 -13.09
N PRO A 202 -20.59 -17.95 -13.64
CA PRO A 202 -19.80 -16.90 -13.04
C PRO A 202 -20.28 -16.65 -11.61
N HIS A 203 -19.36 -16.55 -10.66
CA HIS A 203 -19.69 -16.42 -9.25
C HIS A 203 -18.65 -15.59 -8.49
N LEU A 204 -19.10 -14.93 -7.44
CA LEU A 204 -18.24 -14.28 -6.47
C LEU A 204 -17.58 -15.32 -5.59
N GLN A 205 -16.31 -15.09 -5.23
CA GLN A 205 -15.62 -15.90 -4.25
C GLN A 205 -15.91 -15.41 -2.83
N SER A 206 -15.94 -16.35 -1.90
CA SER A 206 -16.44 -16.14 -0.54
C SER A 206 -15.53 -15.32 0.40
N PHE A 207 -14.37 -14.86 -0.04
CA PHE A 207 -13.43 -14.15 0.84
C PHE A 207 -13.95 -12.82 1.38
N PHE A 208 -14.78 -12.14 0.59
CA PHE A 208 -15.36 -10.85 0.92
C PHE A 208 -16.63 -10.64 0.11
N LEU A 209 -17.76 -10.51 0.80
CA LEU A 209 -19.08 -10.35 0.20
C LEU A 209 -19.85 -9.27 0.96
N LEU A 210 -20.22 -8.20 0.28
CA LEU A 210 -21.06 -7.13 0.81
C LEU A 210 -22.49 -7.24 0.25
N THR A 211 -23.48 -7.25 1.11
CA THR A 211 -24.90 -7.34 0.79
C THR A 211 -25.76 -6.65 1.86
N THR A 212 -27.03 -6.99 1.97
CA THR A 212 -27.93 -6.50 3.03
C THR A 212 -28.58 -7.64 3.80
N VAL A 213 -29.07 -7.37 5.01
CA VAL A 213 -29.81 -8.35 5.84
C VAL A 213 -31.00 -8.93 5.06
N GLU A 214 -31.77 -8.10 4.39
CA GLU A 214 -32.95 -8.56 3.63
C GLU A 214 -32.57 -9.49 2.47
N VAL A 215 -31.53 -9.15 1.72
CA VAL A 215 -31.06 -10.01 0.62
C VAL A 215 -30.58 -11.36 1.15
N LEU A 216 -29.89 -11.40 2.32
CA LEU A 216 -29.50 -12.66 2.94
C LEU A 216 -30.72 -13.47 3.41
N LYS A 217 -31.73 -12.84 3.98
CA LYS A 217 -33.00 -13.51 4.39
C LYS A 217 -33.70 -14.15 3.19
N GLU A 218 -33.82 -13.39 2.10
CA GLU A 218 -34.43 -13.89 0.87
C GLU A 218 -33.66 -15.05 0.27
N LEU A 219 -32.32 -14.96 0.28
CA LEU A 219 -31.42 -16.00 -0.19
C LEU A 219 -31.54 -17.28 0.63
N VAL A 220 -31.56 -17.17 1.96
CA VAL A 220 -31.69 -18.31 2.87
C VAL A 220 -33.05 -18.95 2.72
N HIS A 221 -34.10 -18.16 2.63
CA HIS A 221 -35.48 -18.65 2.39
C HIS A 221 -35.58 -19.40 1.05
N LEU A 222 -35.02 -18.84 -0.04
CA LEU A 222 -34.97 -19.53 -1.34
C LEU A 222 -34.15 -20.84 -1.30
N ASN A 223 -33.23 -20.99 -0.37
CA ASN A 223 -32.44 -22.20 -0.16
C ASN A 223 -33.06 -23.18 0.84
N GLY A 224 -34.35 -23.05 1.14
CA GLY A 224 -35.10 -23.92 2.08
C GLY A 224 -34.74 -23.65 3.54
N ASP A 225 -34.64 -22.37 3.90
CA ASP A 225 -34.34 -21.84 5.23
C ASP A 225 -32.98 -22.29 5.81
N LYS A 226 -32.06 -22.71 4.92
CA LYS A 226 -30.68 -23.08 5.28
C LYS A 226 -29.70 -22.17 4.59
N PHE A 227 -28.68 -21.72 5.34
CA PHE A 227 -27.56 -20.99 4.74
C PHE A 227 -26.79 -21.93 3.79
N PRO A 228 -26.39 -21.50 2.57
CA PRO A 228 -25.66 -22.34 1.64
C PRO A 228 -24.33 -22.83 2.23
N GLY A 229 -23.96 -24.09 1.96
CA GLY A 229 -22.66 -24.63 2.34
C GLY A 229 -22.55 -25.20 3.76
N ILE A 230 -23.54 -25.00 4.63
CA ILE A 230 -23.52 -25.63 5.95
C ILE A 230 -23.56 -27.17 5.84
N ASP A 231 -23.01 -27.88 6.78
CA ASP A 231 -22.93 -29.36 6.83
C ASP A 231 -22.09 -29.99 5.71
N ILE A 232 -21.23 -29.24 5.03
CA ILE A 232 -20.38 -29.74 3.95
C ILE A 232 -18.90 -29.68 4.37
N THR A 233 -18.27 -30.85 4.50
CA THR A 233 -16.86 -30.99 4.87
C THR A 233 -15.91 -31.09 3.68
N ASN A 234 -16.40 -31.63 2.55
CA ASN A 234 -15.57 -31.74 1.36
C ASN A 234 -15.43 -30.38 0.67
N LYS A 235 -14.21 -29.88 0.57
CA LYS A 235 -13.91 -28.54 0.02
C LYS A 235 -14.45 -28.31 -1.39
N GLN A 236 -14.46 -29.33 -2.26
CA GLN A 236 -14.95 -29.15 -3.64
C GLN A 236 -16.48 -29.06 -3.69
N LEU A 237 -17.15 -29.87 -2.87
CA LEU A 237 -18.60 -29.78 -2.71
C LEU A 237 -19.00 -28.47 -2.01
N LEU A 238 -18.18 -27.96 -1.11
CA LEU A 238 -18.40 -26.67 -0.45
C LEU A 238 -18.32 -25.51 -1.45
N ILE A 239 -17.33 -25.49 -2.32
CA ILE A 239 -17.26 -24.50 -3.41
C ILE A 239 -18.54 -24.55 -4.26
N ARG A 240 -19.03 -25.73 -4.61
CA ARG A 240 -20.25 -25.90 -5.41
C ARG A 240 -21.51 -25.45 -4.67
N ASN A 241 -21.72 -25.96 -3.45
CA ASN A 241 -22.97 -25.81 -2.71
C ASN A 241 -22.95 -24.63 -1.71
N GLY A 242 -21.83 -24.00 -1.55
CA GLY A 242 -21.63 -22.75 -0.79
C GLY A 242 -21.37 -21.58 -1.75
N GLU A 243 -20.15 -21.44 -2.22
CA GLU A 243 -19.68 -20.26 -2.97
C GLU A 243 -20.44 -20.03 -4.28
N ILE A 244 -20.50 -21.06 -5.17
CA ILE A 244 -21.22 -20.97 -6.45
C ILE A 244 -22.72 -20.85 -6.20
N LYS A 245 -23.25 -21.65 -5.28
CA LYS A 245 -24.67 -21.68 -4.95
C LYS A 245 -25.16 -20.33 -4.42
N LEU A 246 -24.37 -19.65 -3.61
CA LEU A 246 -24.67 -18.33 -3.06
C LEU A 246 -24.90 -17.32 -4.19
N SER A 247 -23.98 -17.25 -5.14
CA SER A 247 -24.13 -16.40 -6.33
C SER A 247 -25.33 -16.78 -7.20
N GLN A 248 -25.59 -18.08 -7.39
CA GLN A 248 -26.76 -18.54 -8.13
C GLN A 248 -28.09 -18.14 -7.47
N LEU A 249 -28.17 -18.21 -6.15
CA LEU A 249 -29.38 -17.82 -5.40
C LEU A 249 -29.65 -16.31 -5.56
N ILE A 250 -28.64 -15.46 -5.47
CA ILE A 250 -28.77 -14.02 -5.70
C ILE A 250 -29.32 -13.73 -7.10
N MET A 251 -28.76 -14.39 -8.13
CA MET A 251 -29.21 -14.21 -9.51
C MET A 251 -30.63 -14.78 -9.72
N ASN A 252 -30.97 -15.90 -9.06
CA ASN A 252 -32.32 -16.48 -9.11
C ASN A 252 -33.38 -15.61 -8.41
N LEU A 253 -32.97 -14.79 -7.44
CA LEU A 253 -33.85 -13.77 -6.85
C LEU A 253 -34.09 -12.58 -7.81
N GLY A 254 -33.37 -12.47 -8.90
CA GLY A 254 -33.49 -11.41 -9.89
C GLY A 254 -32.50 -10.25 -9.71
N TYR A 255 -31.57 -10.35 -8.77
CA TYR A 255 -30.50 -9.38 -8.58
C TYR A 255 -29.33 -9.64 -9.50
N LYS A 256 -28.56 -8.59 -9.77
CA LYS A 256 -27.21 -8.71 -10.36
C LYS A 256 -26.18 -8.94 -9.27
N LEU A 257 -25.02 -9.48 -9.69
CA LEU A 257 -23.81 -9.49 -8.89
C LEU A 257 -22.87 -8.37 -9.37
N ALA A 258 -22.04 -7.87 -8.48
CA ALA A 258 -20.99 -6.94 -8.82
C ALA A 258 -19.67 -7.37 -8.21
N VAL A 259 -18.56 -6.99 -8.85
CA VAL A 259 -17.21 -7.22 -8.34
C VAL A 259 -16.38 -5.95 -8.51
N VAL A 260 -15.64 -5.58 -7.47
CA VAL A 260 -14.65 -4.52 -7.55
C VAL A 260 -13.37 -5.13 -8.12
N ARG A 261 -12.93 -4.62 -9.26
CA ARG A 261 -11.74 -5.15 -9.93
C ARG A 261 -10.48 -4.84 -9.14
N PRO A 262 -9.58 -5.81 -8.98
CA PRO A 262 -8.35 -5.62 -8.21
C PRO A 262 -7.27 -4.85 -8.97
N ASP A 263 -7.40 -4.70 -10.28
CA ASP A 263 -6.43 -4.02 -11.14
C ASP A 263 -6.65 -2.51 -11.21
N ASN A 264 -7.90 -2.04 -11.17
CA ASN A 264 -8.23 -0.63 -11.31
C ASN A 264 -9.32 -0.13 -10.36
N GLY A 265 -9.84 -0.98 -9.47
CA GLY A 265 -10.90 -0.61 -8.53
C GLY A 265 -12.25 -0.31 -9.16
N GLU A 266 -12.46 -0.57 -10.45
CA GLU A 266 -13.75 -0.37 -11.11
C GLU A 266 -14.73 -1.48 -10.73
N PRO A 267 -15.92 -1.18 -10.20
CA PRO A 267 -16.97 -2.16 -10.05
C PRO A 267 -17.56 -2.53 -11.40
N PHE A 268 -17.91 -3.79 -11.51
CA PHE A 268 -18.51 -4.30 -12.72
C PHE A 268 -19.66 -5.24 -12.36
N LYS A 269 -20.80 -5.04 -13.02
CA LYS A 269 -22.00 -5.84 -12.79
C LYS A 269 -22.08 -7.01 -13.75
N PHE A 270 -22.54 -8.16 -13.26
CA PHE A 270 -22.80 -9.31 -14.09
C PHE A 270 -24.04 -10.11 -13.67
N THR A 271 -24.57 -10.87 -14.62
CA THR A 271 -25.65 -11.84 -14.45
C THR A 271 -25.17 -13.16 -15.01
N ASN A 272 -26.02 -14.19 -14.95
CA ASN A 272 -25.69 -15.53 -15.43
C ASN A 272 -25.32 -15.59 -16.93
N LYS A 273 -25.74 -14.61 -17.73
CA LYS A 273 -25.50 -14.59 -19.16
C LYS A 273 -24.16 -13.92 -19.50
N LYS A 274 -23.23 -14.66 -20.14
CA LYS A 274 -22.04 -14.16 -20.85
C LYS A 274 -21.01 -13.38 -20.03
N ALA A 275 -21.05 -13.40 -18.69
CA ALA A 275 -20.07 -12.70 -17.90
C ALA A 275 -18.64 -13.20 -18.13
N TRP A 276 -18.46 -14.47 -18.43
CA TRP A 276 -17.16 -15.07 -18.83
C TRP A 276 -16.61 -14.57 -20.17
N ASN A 277 -17.46 -14.00 -21.05
CA ASN A 277 -17.03 -13.40 -22.32
C ASN A 277 -16.57 -11.94 -22.13
N ILE A 278 -16.92 -11.30 -21.01
CA ILE A 278 -16.68 -9.89 -20.77
C ILE A 278 -15.31 -9.67 -20.14
N LEU A 279 -14.88 -10.58 -19.28
CA LEU A 279 -13.59 -10.48 -18.59
C LEU A 279 -12.72 -11.69 -18.93
N LYS A 280 -11.68 -11.45 -19.72
CA LYS A 280 -10.65 -12.45 -19.98
C LYS A 280 -9.87 -12.68 -18.70
N GLY A 281 -10.08 -13.81 -18.06
CA GLY A 281 -9.26 -14.27 -16.95
C GLY A 281 -10.01 -14.56 -15.68
N ASP A 282 -9.30 -15.19 -14.79
CA ASP A 282 -9.76 -15.62 -13.48
C ASP A 282 -9.12 -14.72 -12.43
N VAL A 283 -9.92 -13.95 -11.72
CA VAL A 283 -9.48 -13.00 -10.69
C VAL A 283 -9.09 -13.69 -9.38
N ARG A 284 -9.23 -15.02 -9.28
CA ARG A 284 -8.87 -15.80 -8.09
C ARG A 284 -7.40 -15.69 -7.66
N GLN A 285 -6.52 -15.21 -8.51
CA GLN A 285 -5.11 -15.04 -8.18
C GLN A 285 -4.80 -13.70 -7.53
N THR A 286 -5.73 -12.78 -7.56
CA THR A 286 -5.59 -11.49 -6.91
C THR A 286 -6.14 -11.59 -5.50
N VAL A 287 -5.26 -11.92 -4.59
CA VAL A 287 -5.53 -12.00 -3.15
C VAL A 287 -5.45 -10.60 -2.53
N ASN A 288 -5.66 -9.57 -3.32
CA ASN A 288 -5.65 -8.21 -2.85
C ASN A 288 -6.96 -7.91 -2.15
N CYS A 289 -6.85 -7.23 -1.08
CA CYS A 289 -7.90 -6.57 -0.35
C CYS A 289 -8.84 -5.82 -1.24
N PRO A 290 -10.07 -5.55 -0.80
CA PRO A 290 -10.90 -4.60 -1.51
C PRO A 290 -10.10 -3.34 -1.80
N ASN A 291 -9.84 -3.10 -3.09
CA ASN A 291 -9.34 -1.81 -3.54
C ASN A 291 -10.44 -0.78 -3.31
N ARG A 292 -10.06 0.48 -3.11
CA ARG A 292 -11.04 1.56 -3.17
C ARG A 292 -11.79 1.48 -4.50
N ILE A 293 -13.09 1.71 -4.46
CA ILE A 293 -13.85 2.01 -5.67
C ILE A 293 -13.33 3.34 -6.18
N THR A 294 -12.76 3.31 -7.39
CA THR A 294 -12.28 4.54 -7.99
C THR A 294 -13.47 5.42 -8.33
N PRO A 295 -13.45 6.70 -7.94
CA PRO A 295 -14.58 7.61 -8.14
C PRO A 295 -14.99 7.87 -9.58
N ALA A 296 -14.26 7.38 -10.58
CA ALA A 296 -14.68 7.38 -12.00
C ALA A 296 -16.08 6.77 -12.21
N ILE A 297 -16.62 6.11 -11.21
CA ILE A 297 -17.92 5.44 -11.23
C ILE A 297 -19.01 6.28 -10.59
N LEU A 298 -18.68 7.27 -9.80
CA LEU A 298 -19.58 8.33 -9.36
C LEU A 298 -19.83 9.29 -10.56
N LYS A 299 -20.42 8.78 -11.63
CA LYS A 299 -20.88 9.58 -12.75
C LYS A 299 -22.14 10.35 -12.35
N ASN A 300 -21.93 11.39 -11.60
CA ASN A 300 -22.65 12.66 -11.74
C ASN A 300 -21.94 13.64 -10.82
N GLU A 301 -21.27 14.60 -11.43
CA GLU A 301 -20.54 15.75 -10.91
C GLU A 301 -19.03 15.57 -10.74
N LYS A 302 -18.32 16.20 -11.67
CA LYS A 302 -16.88 16.33 -11.88
C LYS A 302 -16.21 15.05 -12.40
N ILE A 303 -15.96 15.04 -13.69
CA ILE A 303 -15.01 14.13 -14.34
C ILE A 303 -13.69 14.23 -13.59
N MET A 304 -13.40 13.23 -12.76
CA MET A 304 -12.09 13.15 -12.10
C MET A 304 -11.03 12.88 -13.15
N LYS A 305 -9.99 13.71 -13.14
CA LYS A 305 -8.87 13.59 -14.06
C LYS A 305 -8.07 12.34 -13.75
N VAL A 306 -7.65 11.64 -14.78
CA VAL A 306 -6.89 10.38 -14.68
C VAL A 306 -5.42 10.67 -14.84
N ILE A 307 -4.61 10.26 -13.85
CA ILE A 307 -3.14 10.32 -13.89
C ILE A 307 -2.58 8.95 -14.23
N GLY A 308 -1.90 8.85 -15.38
CA GLY A 308 -1.08 7.69 -15.72
C GLY A 308 0.25 7.74 -14.96
N TYR A 309 0.41 6.87 -13.97
CA TYR A 309 1.61 6.79 -13.13
C TYR A 309 2.65 5.87 -13.77
N VAL A 310 3.69 6.44 -14.38
CA VAL A 310 4.68 5.69 -15.16
C VAL A 310 5.87 5.31 -14.28
N SER A 311 6.01 4.05 -13.92
CA SER A 311 7.09 3.59 -13.04
C SER A 311 7.45 2.12 -13.26
N VAL A 312 8.67 1.75 -12.84
CA VAL A 312 9.13 0.35 -12.76
C VAL A 312 8.45 -0.37 -11.60
N ALA A 313 8.48 0.25 -10.42
CA ALA A 313 7.86 -0.29 -9.22
C ALA A 313 6.33 -0.12 -9.29
N ASN A 314 5.58 -1.14 -8.86
CA ASN A 314 4.13 -1.04 -8.74
C ASN A 314 3.77 -0.06 -7.62
N PRO A 315 3.17 1.11 -7.91
CA PRO A 315 2.87 2.12 -6.90
C PRO A 315 1.75 1.70 -5.93
N PHE A 316 1.01 0.64 -6.25
CA PHE A 316 -0.04 0.09 -5.39
C PHE A 316 0.45 -0.97 -4.41
N GLU A 317 1.65 -1.53 -4.65
CA GLU A 317 2.13 -2.69 -3.89
C GLU A 317 3.54 -2.50 -3.31
N ASP A 318 4.43 -1.78 -4.00
CA ASP A 318 5.83 -1.67 -3.62
C ASP A 318 6.06 -0.51 -2.64
N ARG A 319 6.13 -0.84 -1.36
CA ARG A 319 6.42 0.09 -0.27
C ARG A 319 7.93 0.28 0.00
N LYS A 320 8.81 -0.28 -0.85
CA LYS A 320 10.28 -0.18 -0.68
C LYS A 320 10.93 0.76 -1.69
N ALA A 321 10.37 0.81 -2.91
CA ALA A 321 10.94 1.61 -3.98
C ALA A 321 11.01 3.09 -3.56
N TRP A 322 12.20 3.67 -3.75
CA TRP A 322 12.52 5.04 -3.36
C TRP A 322 12.11 5.33 -1.90
N SER A 323 12.51 4.43 -0.98
CA SER A 323 12.17 4.50 0.45
C SER A 323 10.68 4.56 0.78
N GLY A 324 9.81 4.03 -0.11
CA GLY A 324 8.36 4.05 0.01
C GLY A 324 7.68 5.24 -0.65
N THR A 325 8.43 6.16 -1.21
CA THR A 325 7.93 7.40 -1.82
C THR A 325 7.04 7.13 -3.04
N ILE A 326 7.36 6.12 -3.87
CA ILE A 326 6.54 5.72 -5.03
C ILE A 326 5.10 5.37 -4.59
N PHE A 327 4.98 4.59 -3.53
CA PHE A 327 3.68 4.21 -2.96
C PHE A 327 2.94 5.42 -2.37
N LYS A 328 3.63 6.25 -1.58
CA LYS A 328 3.03 7.41 -0.90
C LYS A 328 2.57 8.48 -1.88
N ILE A 329 3.34 8.81 -2.90
CA ILE A 329 2.92 9.78 -3.93
C ILE A 329 1.64 9.30 -4.61
N ARG A 330 1.54 8.00 -4.99
CA ARG A 330 0.30 7.47 -5.59
C ARG A 330 -0.89 7.63 -4.65
N GLU A 331 -0.73 7.26 -3.37
CA GLU A 331 -1.77 7.39 -2.36
C GLU A 331 -2.24 8.85 -2.24
N GLU A 332 -1.31 9.80 -2.25
CA GLU A 332 -1.61 11.22 -2.12
C GLU A 332 -2.18 11.85 -3.40
N LEU A 333 -1.83 11.34 -4.56
CA LEU A 333 -2.52 11.72 -5.80
C LEU A 333 -3.99 11.32 -5.77
N GLU A 334 -4.32 10.14 -5.24
CA GLU A 334 -5.70 9.71 -5.03
C GLU A 334 -6.40 10.56 -3.97
N ASN A 335 -5.73 10.88 -2.86
CA ASN A 335 -6.25 11.77 -1.81
C ASN A 335 -6.49 13.20 -2.33
N ALA A 336 -5.66 13.66 -3.28
CA ALA A 336 -5.85 14.94 -3.98
C ALA A 336 -7.05 14.95 -4.94
N GLY A 337 -7.66 13.78 -5.19
CA GLY A 337 -8.87 13.64 -6.00
C GLY A 337 -8.61 13.23 -7.45
N TYR A 338 -7.49 12.58 -7.75
CA TYR A 338 -7.18 12.03 -9.07
C TYR A 338 -7.42 10.51 -9.08
N ASN A 339 -7.83 9.99 -10.23
CA ASN A 339 -7.78 8.54 -10.47
C ASN A 339 -6.38 8.17 -10.97
N VAL A 340 -5.70 7.24 -10.31
CA VAL A 340 -4.35 6.84 -10.67
C VAL A 340 -4.35 5.48 -11.38
N VAL A 341 -3.80 5.45 -12.59
CA VAL A 341 -3.61 4.24 -13.39
C VAL A 341 -2.12 3.96 -13.52
N TRP A 342 -1.67 2.79 -13.06
CA TRP A 342 -0.28 2.42 -13.22
C TRP A 342 0.05 2.04 -14.67
N ILE A 343 1.06 2.70 -15.23
CA ILE A 343 1.65 2.41 -16.53
C ILE A 343 3.02 1.74 -16.27
N PRO A 344 3.11 0.40 -16.26
CA PRO A 344 4.34 -0.29 -15.89
C PRO A 344 5.43 -0.18 -16.96
N ILE A 345 6.66 0.07 -16.48
CA ILE A 345 7.89 -0.16 -17.22
C ILE A 345 8.35 -1.58 -16.89
N LYS A 346 8.12 -2.54 -17.80
CA LYS A 346 8.33 -3.98 -17.54
C LYS A 346 9.79 -4.37 -17.70
N LEU A 347 10.54 -4.54 -16.59
CA LEU A 347 11.92 -5.00 -16.59
C LEU A 347 12.01 -6.53 -16.71
N GLY A 348 11.64 -7.06 -17.88
CA GLY A 348 11.68 -8.50 -18.19
C GLY A 348 13.07 -9.03 -18.57
N PHE A 349 13.10 -10.22 -19.20
CA PHE A 349 14.35 -10.89 -19.62
C PHE A 349 15.21 -10.00 -20.55
N LEU A 350 14.58 -9.32 -21.49
CA LEU A 350 15.25 -8.41 -22.42
C LEU A 350 16.04 -7.31 -21.67
N TYR A 351 15.44 -6.69 -20.67
CA TYR A 351 16.10 -5.69 -19.86
C TYR A 351 17.26 -6.27 -19.06
N ARG A 352 17.10 -7.47 -18.48
CA ARG A 352 18.18 -8.13 -17.72
C ARG A 352 19.41 -8.38 -18.60
N PHE A 353 19.19 -8.88 -19.81
CA PHE A 353 20.25 -9.10 -20.78
C PHE A 353 20.91 -7.77 -21.21
N ALA A 354 20.08 -6.77 -21.56
CA ALA A 354 20.56 -5.44 -21.92
C ALA A 354 21.35 -4.77 -20.79
N ASN A 355 20.94 -4.97 -19.53
CA ASN A 355 21.65 -4.45 -18.37
C ASN A 355 23.03 -5.10 -18.17
N ILE A 356 23.21 -6.37 -18.54
CA ILE A 356 24.55 -7.00 -18.57
C ILE A 356 25.39 -6.36 -19.65
N LEU A 357 24.87 -6.23 -20.88
CA LEU A 357 25.60 -5.60 -21.99
C LEU A 357 25.96 -4.13 -21.69
N SER A 358 25.10 -3.41 -21.02
CA SER A 358 25.33 -2.00 -20.67
C SER A 358 26.57 -1.78 -19.79
N ARG A 359 27.03 -2.82 -19.07
CA ARG A 359 28.29 -2.77 -18.29
C ARG A 359 29.50 -2.59 -19.20
N PHE A 360 29.47 -3.20 -20.38
CA PHE A 360 30.54 -3.07 -21.36
C PHE A 360 30.52 -1.74 -22.10
N ILE A 361 29.29 -1.16 -22.25
CA ILE A 361 29.09 0.12 -22.96
C ILE A 361 29.43 1.31 -22.04
N TYR A 362 28.92 1.29 -20.81
CA TYR A 362 28.97 2.46 -19.91
C TYR A 362 29.92 2.28 -18.71
N GLY A 363 30.36 1.06 -18.43
CA GLY A 363 31.13 0.78 -17.22
C GLY A 363 30.29 0.79 -15.94
N LYS A 364 30.85 1.40 -14.88
CA LYS A 364 30.15 1.59 -13.60
C LYS A 364 29.20 2.79 -13.65
N GLY A 365 28.22 2.84 -12.74
CA GLY A 365 27.34 3.98 -12.54
C GLY A 365 25.87 3.72 -12.89
N PRO A 366 25.03 4.78 -12.96
CA PRO A 366 23.59 4.72 -13.21
C PRO A 366 23.30 4.57 -14.72
N ARG A 367 23.58 3.38 -15.25
CA ARG A 367 23.51 3.07 -16.70
C ARG A 367 22.14 3.21 -17.31
N GLU A 368 21.09 3.21 -16.49
CA GLU A 368 19.71 3.50 -16.87
C GLU A 368 19.50 4.89 -17.47
N HIS A 369 20.41 5.83 -17.21
CA HIS A 369 20.41 7.15 -17.84
C HIS A 369 21.08 7.17 -19.21
N GLY A 370 21.80 6.09 -19.60
CA GLY A 370 22.36 5.97 -20.95
C GLY A 370 21.30 5.61 -21.99
N ASN A 371 21.52 5.97 -23.23
CA ASN A 371 20.57 5.81 -24.34
C ASN A 371 20.08 4.36 -24.52
N PHE A 372 20.98 3.40 -24.38
CA PHE A 372 20.67 1.99 -24.60
C PHE A 372 19.61 1.48 -23.63
N LEU A 373 19.80 1.67 -22.32
CA LEU A 373 18.81 1.22 -21.34
C LEU A 373 17.56 2.11 -21.31
N THR A 374 17.69 3.40 -21.57
CA THR A 374 16.54 4.30 -21.74
C THR A 374 15.63 3.82 -22.88
N TRP A 375 16.22 3.41 -24.02
CA TRP A 375 15.46 2.85 -25.14
C TRP A 375 14.76 1.53 -24.77
N ILE A 376 15.48 0.61 -24.12
CA ILE A 376 14.89 -0.67 -23.66
C ILE A 376 13.72 -0.40 -22.70
N ARG A 377 13.86 0.54 -21.76
CA ARG A 377 12.76 0.92 -20.85
C ARG A 377 11.59 1.51 -21.61
N ALA A 378 11.84 2.37 -22.57
CA ALA A 378 10.78 2.96 -23.40
C ALA A 378 9.98 1.90 -24.16
N VAL A 379 10.64 0.93 -24.82
CA VAL A 379 9.94 -0.15 -25.55
C VAL A 379 9.26 -1.17 -24.61
N SER A 380 9.70 -1.25 -23.37
CA SER A 380 9.11 -2.12 -22.34
C SER A 380 7.97 -1.47 -21.54
N THR A 381 7.61 -0.22 -21.85
CA THR A 381 6.53 0.51 -21.17
C THR A 381 5.19 0.18 -21.82
N SER A 382 4.16 0.02 -21.01
CA SER A 382 2.78 -0.28 -21.45
C SER A 382 2.06 0.97 -21.96
N TRP A 383 2.54 1.53 -23.06
CA TRP A 383 2.04 2.78 -23.66
C TRP A 383 0.59 2.72 -24.13
N GLU A 384 0.03 1.53 -24.32
CA GLU A 384 -1.37 1.33 -24.66
C GLU A 384 -2.35 1.87 -23.63
N LEU A 385 -1.89 2.04 -22.38
CA LEU A 385 -2.71 2.55 -21.27
C LEU A 385 -2.85 4.08 -21.25
N ILE A 386 -2.05 4.81 -22.04
CA ILE A 386 -2.05 6.29 -22.04
C ILE A 386 -3.39 6.85 -22.54
N GLY A 387 -4.07 6.14 -23.43
CA GLY A 387 -5.32 6.62 -24.02
C GLY A 387 -6.42 6.98 -23.01
N THR A 388 -6.37 6.36 -21.84
CA THR A 388 -7.33 6.58 -20.75
C THR A 388 -6.93 7.68 -19.78
N CYS A 389 -5.72 8.25 -19.93
CA CYS A 389 -5.16 9.22 -18.99
C CYS A 389 -5.35 10.67 -19.49
N ASP A 390 -5.57 11.60 -18.56
CA ASP A 390 -5.53 13.03 -18.82
C ASP A 390 -4.11 13.59 -18.67
N TYR A 391 -3.34 13.07 -17.72
CA TYR A 391 -1.96 13.46 -17.41
C TYR A 391 -1.07 12.23 -17.27
N LEU A 392 0.24 12.41 -17.47
CA LEU A 392 1.25 11.40 -17.12
C LEU A 392 2.14 11.92 -15.99
N PHE A 393 2.30 11.12 -14.97
CA PHE A 393 3.16 11.40 -13.82
C PHE A 393 4.36 10.45 -13.85
N PHE A 394 5.56 11.00 -13.90
CA PHE A 394 6.81 10.28 -13.90
C PHE A 394 7.58 10.55 -12.59
N PRO A 395 7.58 9.63 -11.64
CA PRO A 395 8.48 9.69 -10.49
C PRO A 395 9.87 9.17 -10.88
N GLY A 396 10.67 9.98 -11.49
CA GLY A 396 11.88 9.56 -12.23
C GLY A 396 11.56 9.10 -13.66
N ASP A 397 12.48 8.44 -14.31
CA ASP A 397 12.38 7.75 -15.63
C ASP A 397 11.74 8.56 -16.80
N CYS A 398 11.51 9.85 -16.66
CA CYS A 398 10.86 10.69 -17.67
C CYS A 398 11.66 10.77 -19.00
N GLN A 399 12.96 10.49 -18.99
CA GLN A 399 13.84 10.41 -20.17
C GLN A 399 13.38 9.37 -21.21
N ILE A 400 12.55 8.38 -20.83
CA ILE A 400 12.00 7.40 -21.78
C ILE A 400 11.09 8.05 -22.84
N THR A 401 10.53 9.24 -22.55
CA THR A 401 9.74 10.04 -23.49
C THR A 401 10.53 10.50 -24.72
N LYS A 402 11.85 10.41 -24.70
CA LYS A 402 12.74 10.57 -25.87
C LYS A 402 12.35 9.66 -27.05
N TYR A 403 11.90 8.46 -26.74
CA TYR A 403 11.63 7.41 -27.74
C TYR A 403 10.14 7.23 -28.03
N ARG A 404 9.28 8.01 -27.41
CA ARG A 404 7.84 7.95 -27.59
C ARG A 404 7.23 9.35 -27.49
N LYS A 405 6.70 9.85 -28.61
CA LYS A 405 5.91 11.06 -28.60
C LYS A 405 4.64 10.84 -27.76
N VAL A 406 4.39 11.74 -26.83
CA VAL A 406 3.25 11.70 -25.91
C VAL A 406 2.50 13.01 -26.07
N ASP A 407 1.18 12.92 -26.33
CA ASP A 407 0.31 14.08 -26.56
C ASP A 407 -0.43 14.52 -25.27
N LYS A 408 -0.08 13.90 -24.12
CA LYS A 408 -0.64 14.24 -22.80
C LYS A 408 0.32 15.13 -22.03
N PRO A 409 -0.18 16.06 -21.20
CA PRO A 409 0.68 16.82 -20.28
C PRO A 409 1.48 15.90 -19.37
N ILE A 410 2.77 16.17 -19.25
CA ILE A 410 3.71 15.38 -18.45
C ILE A 410 4.08 16.14 -17.19
N ILE A 411 3.96 15.45 -16.05
CA ILE A 411 4.40 15.89 -14.74
C ILE A 411 5.63 15.05 -14.38
N TYR A 412 6.80 15.69 -14.31
CA TYR A 412 8.06 15.04 -13.95
C TYR A 412 8.43 15.37 -12.51
N TYR A 413 8.59 14.36 -11.67
CA TYR A 413 8.95 14.51 -10.26
C TYR A 413 10.25 13.75 -9.94
N SER A 414 11.21 14.41 -9.29
CA SER A 414 12.43 13.79 -8.76
C SER A 414 13.08 14.66 -7.68
N ASP A 415 14.13 14.14 -7.03
CA ASP A 415 14.83 14.80 -5.92
C ASP A 415 16.17 15.44 -6.31
N ALA A 416 16.64 15.18 -7.53
CA ALA A 416 17.84 15.80 -8.08
C ALA A 416 17.80 15.82 -9.62
N THR A 417 18.71 16.52 -10.25
CA THR A 417 19.00 16.41 -11.68
C THR A 417 20.20 15.47 -11.90
N PHE A 418 20.34 14.94 -13.12
CA PHE A 418 21.49 14.10 -13.48
C PHE A 418 22.82 14.85 -13.21
N LYS A 419 22.91 16.13 -13.55
CA LYS A 419 24.12 16.93 -13.35
C LYS A 419 24.51 17.08 -11.89
N GLN A 420 23.54 17.27 -10.99
CA GLN A 420 23.80 17.38 -9.56
C GLN A 420 24.32 16.08 -8.93
N MET A 421 23.95 14.94 -9.51
CA MET A 421 24.39 13.64 -9.00
C MET A 421 25.85 13.33 -9.31
N ILE A 422 26.43 13.98 -10.34
CA ILE A 422 27.83 13.78 -10.73
C ILE A 422 28.77 14.34 -9.66
N GLY A 423 29.66 13.50 -9.14
CA GLY A 423 30.58 13.86 -8.04
C GLY A 423 29.93 13.89 -6.67
N TYR A 424 28.61 13.96 -6.60
CA TYR A 424 27.83 13.99 -5.36
C TYR A 424 27.47 12.56 -4.87
N TYR A 425 26.74 11.80 -5.68
CA TYR A 425 26.48 10.37 -5.45
C TYR A 425 27.24 9.47 -6.42
N TRP A 426 27.47 9.93 -7.65
CA TRP A 426 28.06 9.14 -8.71
C TRP A 426 29.47 9.61 -9.01
N LYS A 427 30.43 8.71 -8.79
CA LYS A 427 31.83 8.93 -9.06
C LYS A 427 32.29 8.09 -10.27
N ASP A 428 33.32 8.52 -10.95
CA ASP A 428 34.01 7.77 -12.00
C ASP A 428 33.12 7.32 -13.17
N LEU A 429 32.18 8.19 -13.61
CA LEU A 429 31.32 7.91 -14.74
C LEU A 429 32.11 7.99 -16.07
N SER A 430 31.79 7.09 -17.02
CA SER A 430 32.37 7.17 -18.38
C SER A 430 31.90 8.44 -19.12
N GLY A 431 32.75 8.98 -19.99
CA GLY A 431 32.41 10.16 -20.77
C GLY A 431 31.20 9.97 -21.67
N LEU A 432 30.92 8.73 -22.10
CA LEU A 432 29.70 8.41 -22.85
C LEU A 432 28.43 8.54 -21.97
N LEU A 433 28.47 7.96 -20.77
CA LEU A 433 27.35 8.03 -19.82
C LEU A 433 27.08 9.48 -19.37
N LEU A 434 28.13 10.25 -19.13
CA LEU A 434 28.02 11.68 -18.81
C LEU A 434 27.25 12.45 -19.89
N ARG A 435 27.67 12.29 -21.17
CA ARG A 435 27.01 12.99 -22.29
C ARG A 435 25.59 12.54 -22.53
N GLU A 436 25.36 11.23 -22.49
CA GLU A 436 24.03 10.68 -22.77
C GLU A 436 23.06 10.95 -21.62
N GLY A 437 23.50 10.81 -20.37
CA GLY A 437 22.67 11.06 -19.18
C GLY A 437 22.26 12.53 -19.08
N ASP A 438 23.19 13.46 -19.27
CA ASP A 438 22.88 14.89 -19.29
C ASP A 438 21.88 15.25 -20.42
N ARG A 439 22.10 14.70 -21.63
CA ARG A 439 21.17 14.90 -22.75
C ARG A 439 19.78 14.30 -22.47
N ASN A 440 19.71 13.15 -21.85
CA ASN A 440 18.46 12.46 -21.52
C ASN A 440 17.68 13.22 -20.43
N GLU A 441 18.37 13.77 -19.42
CA GLU A 441 17.75 14.65 -18.42
C GLU A 441 17.21 15.93 -19.07
N ARG A 442 17.96 16.53 -19.99
CA ARG A 442 17.48 17.69 -20.76
C ARG A 442 16.20 17.39 -21.51
N ILE A 443 16.14 16.26 -22.22
CA ILE A 443 14.94 15.81 -22.95
C ILE A 443 13.75 15.57 -22.01
N ALA A 444 14.02 14.96 -20.84
CA ALA A 444 12.97 14.76 -19.83
C ALA A 444 12.39 16.09 -19.36
N ASN A 445 13.22 17.07 -19.08
CA ASN A 445 12.80 18.41 -18.70
C ASN A 445 12.07 19.15 -19.84
N ASP A 446 12.58 19.06 -21.08
CA ASP A 446 11.96 19.72 -22.25
C ASP A 446 10.56 19.18 -22.56
N ASN A 447 10.38 17.85 -22.44
CA ASN A 447 9.10 17.18 -22.69
C ASN A 447 8.08 17.37 -21.57
N SER A 448 8.51 17.84 -20.40
CA SER A 448 7.63 18.00 -19.23
C SER A 448 6.85 19.31 -19.30
N THR A 449 5.54 19.24 -19.02
CA THR A 449 4.66 20.38 -18.85
C THR A 449 4.85 21.01 -17.48
N ILE A 450 4.99 20.17 -16.45
CA ILE A 450 5.26 20.55 -15.07
C ILE A 450 6.48 19.77 -14.60
N ILE A 451 7.42 20.45 -13.97
CA ILE A 451 8.60 19.86 -13.34
C ILE A 451 8.52 20.13 -11.84
N ILE A 452 8.50 19.08 -11.08
CA ILE A 452 8.47 19.14 -9.61
C ILE A 452 9.76 18.54 -9.06
N LYS A 453 10.40 19.24 -8.16
CA LYS A 453 11.54 18.74 -7.40
C LYS A 453 11.24 18.82 -5.90
N SER A 454 11.90 17.98 -5.12
CA SER A 454 11.69 17.91 -3.67
C SER A 454 12.42 19.01 -2.89
N SER A 455 13.19 19.87 -3.57
CA SER A 455 13.96 20.93 -2.95
C SER A 455 14.29 22.08 -3.90
N HIS A 456 14.57 23.26 -3.31
CA HIS A 456 15.09 24.41 -4.06
C HIS A 456 16.46 24.13 -4.68
N TRP A 457 17.30 23.34 -4.01
CA TRP A 457 18.56 22.90 -4.57
C TRP A 457 18.39 22.18 -5.91
N ALA A 458 17.43 21.24 -5.95
CA ALA A 458 17.16 20.46 -7.16
C ALA A 458 16.49 21.30 -8.26
N ILE A 459 15.50 22.15 -7.92
CA ILE A 459 14.82 22.95 -8.92
C ILE A 459 15.71 24.07 -9.50
N ASN A 460 16.63 24.61 -8.72
CA ASN A 460 17.60 25.60 -9.20
C ASN A 460 18.47 25.02 -10.32
N SER A 461 18.92 23.76 -10.22
CA SER A 461 19.65 23.10 -11.31
C SER A 461 18.78 22.93 -12.57
N VAL A 462 17.49 22.63 -12.43
CA VAL A 462 16.56 22.58 -13.58
C VAL A 462 16.53 23.92 -14.32
N VAL A 463 16.48 25.02 -13.58
CA VAL A 463 16.44 26.37 -14.13
C VAL A 463 17.80 26.79 -14.71
N THR A 464 18.89 26.59 -13.96
CA THR A 464 20.21 27.12 -14.34
C THR A 464 20.97 26.21 -15.30
N ASP A 465 21.02 24.89 -15.03
CA ASP A 465 21.80 23.93 -15.82
C ASP A 465 21.04 23.44 -17.06
N TYR A 466 19.72 23.29 -16.94
CA TYR A 466 18.86 22.82 -18.04
C TYR A 466 18.03 23.91 -18.68
N GLN A 467 18.17 25.17 -18.21
CA GLN A 467 17.57 26.38 -18.81
C GLN A 467 16.04 26.30 -18.98
N GLN A 468 15.38 25.66 -18.01
CA GLN A 468 13.93 25.52 -18.05
C GLN A 468 13.24 26.80 -17.55
N LYS A 469 12.04 27.06 -18.08
CA LYS A 469 11.22 28.21 -17.67
C LYS A 469 10.78 28.03 -16.22
N THR A 470 10.94 29.05 -15.40
CA THR A 470 10.53 29.03 -13.98
C THR A 470 9.03 28.77 -13.80
N SER A 471 8.20 29.19 -14.78
CA SER A 471 6.75 28.99 -14.73
C SER A 471 6.29 27.53 -14.71
N LYS A 472 7.15 26.58 -15.14
CA LYS A 472 6.83 25.15 -15.07
C LYS A 472 7.59 24.41 -13.97
N CYS A 473 8.40 25.12 -13.18
CA CYS A 473 9.29 24.58 -12.16
C CYS A 473 8.73 24.82 -10.76
N HIS A 474 8.51 23.76 -10.01
CA HIS A 474 7.86 23.81 -8.69
C HIS A 474 8.61 22.96 -7.67
N VAL A 475 8.48 23.33 -6.39
CA VAL A 475 9.02 22.55 -5.27
C VAL A 475 7.87 21.97 -4.47
N LEU A 476 7.91 20.66 -4.27
CA LEU A 476 7.05 19.95 -3.33
C LEU A 476 7.94 19.01 -2.51
N GLU A 477 8.10 19.31 -1.25
CA GLU A 477 8.90 18.53 -0.31
C GLU A 477 8.24 17.17 -0.06
N PHE A 478 9.05 16.16 0.27
CA PHE A 478 8.54 14.86 0.73
C PHE A 478 7.88 14.96 2.10
N GLY A 479 6.99 14.02 2.39
CA GLY A 479 6.48 13.76 3.73
C GLY A 479 7.24 12.63 4.45
N ALA A 480 6.95 12.45 5.73
CA ALA A 480 7.46 11.34 6.52
C ALA A 480 6.87 9.99 6.05
N ASN A 481 7.71 8.97 5.88
CA ASN A 481 7.26 7.61 5.53
C ASN A 481 7.02 6.77 6.80
N ILE A 482 6.24 7.34 7.73
CA ILE A 482 5.71 6.73 8.94
C ILE A 482 4.20 6.95 8.95
N ASP A 483 3.45 5.98 9.44
CA ASP A 483 2.00 6.14 9.59
C ASP A 483 1.70 7.20 10.66
N GLU A 484 0.85 8.18 10.36
CA GLU A 484 0.52 9.29 11.25
C GLU A 484 0.06 8.83 12.64
N ARG A 485 -0.67 7.73 12.71
CA ARG A 485 -1.16 7.13 13.98
C ARG A 485 -0.05 6.57 14.87
N ASP A 486 1.12 6.25 14.30
CA ASP A 486 2.26 5.67 15.01
C ASP A 486 3.26 6.74 15.45
N ILE A 487 3.01 8.01 15.08
CA ILE A 487 3.84 9.14 15.50
C ILE A 487 3.58 9.43 16.98
N VAL A 488 4.58 9.18 17.79
CA VAL A 488 4.59 9.52 19.22
C VAL A 488 5.46 10.75 19.39
N LYS A 489 4.84 11.87 19.78
CA LYS A 489 5.60 13.10 20.11
C LYS A 489 6.52 12.78 21.29
N THR A 490 7.82 13.02 21.13
CA THR A 490 8.80 12.80 22.19
C THR A 490 8.51 13.67 23.42
N ASP A 491 8.91 13.19 24.58
CA ASP A 491 8.83 13.99 25.78
C ASP A 491 9.73 15.23 25.71
N ILE A 492 9.35 16.28 26.44
CA ILE A 492 10.17 17.47 26.58
C ILE A 492 11.44 17.08 27.36
N TYR A 493 12.59 17.46 26.83
CA TYR A 493 13.84 17.27 27.55
C TYR A 493 13.93 18.19 28.78
N HIS A 494 13.98 17.63 29.98
CA HIS A 494 14.07 18.32 31.24
C HIS A 494 15.42 18.19 31.94
N GLY A 495 16.44 17.73 31.21
CA GLY A 495 17.76 17.43 31.77
C GLY A 495 18.02 15.92 31.91
N GLY A 496 19.27 15.58 32.29
CA GLY A 496 19.75 14.20 32.37
C GLY A 496 20.39 13.71 31.07
N PRO A 497 20.52 12.37 30.85
CA PRO A 497 21.16 11.83 29.66
C PRO A 497 20.44 12.22 28.38
N VAL A 498 21.17 12.69 27.37
CA VAL A 498 20.64 13.05 26.06
C VAL A 498 20.67 11.83 25.14
N ASN A 499 19.50 11.37 24.72
CA ASN A 499 19.35 10.30 23.74
C ASN A 499 19.37 10.87 22.32
N ILE A 500 20.34 10.49 21.55
CA ILE A 500 20.57 11.00 20.19
C ILE A 500 20.25 9.89 19.18
N LEU A 501 19.38 10.19 18.24
CA LEU A 501 19.08 9.28 17.13
C LEU A 501 19.97 9.57 15.93
N PHE A 502 20.60 8.52 15.38
CA PHE A 502 21.12 8.49 14.03
C PHE A 502 20.34 7.46 13.21
N SER A 503 19.93 7.81 12.00
CA SER A 503 19.26 6.86 11.10
C SER A 503 19.80 6.99 9.67
N GLY A 504 20.51 5.95 9.20
CA GLY A 504 21.13 5.92 7.87
C GLY A 504 21.74 4.56 7.55
N VAL A 505 21.84 4.22 6.25
CA VAL A 505 22.29 2.88 5.80
C VAL A 505 23.71 2.83 5.26
N GLU A 506 24.32 3.98 4.96
CA GLU A 506 25.69 4.08 4.41
C GLU A 506 26.60 4.79 5.41
N TRP A 507 27.64 4.09 5.85
CA TRP A 507 28.55 4.55 6.89
C TRP A 507 29.18 5.90 6.57
N GLU A 508 29.93 5.99 5.47
CA GLU A 508 30.73 7.18 5.13
C GLU A 508 29.86 8.36 4.69
N ARG A 509 28.88 8.09 3.83
CA ARG A 509 28.04 9.15 3.26
C ARG A 509 27.13 9.76 4.31
N LYS A 510 26.59 8.95 5.21
CA LYS A 510 25.71 9.43 6.29
C LYS A 510 26.45 9.99 7.51
N GLY A 511 27.79 9.83 7.55
CA GLY A 511 28.63 10.40 8.61
C GLY A 511 28.47 9.71 9.96
N ALA A 512 28.30 8.39 9.97
CA ALA A 512 28.16 7.63 11.21
C ALA A 512 29.41 7.78 12.12
N ASP A 513 30.60 7.89 11.55
CA ASP A 513 31.84 8.20 12.23
C ASP A 513 31.78 9.53 12.97
N ILE A 514 31.35 10.59 12.28
CA ILE A 514 31.19 11.94 12.88
C ILE A 514 30.13 11.91 13.99
N ALA A 515 29.01 11.20 13.79
CA ALA A 515 27.96 11.10 14.80
C ALA A 515 28.48 10.42 16.08
N ILE A 516 29.22 9.32 15.96
CA ILE A 516 29.82 8.63 17.12
C ILE A 516 30.84 9.54 17.82
N ASP A 517 31.73 10.16 17.07
CA ASP A 517 32.75 11.05 17.64
C ASP A 517 32.11 12.30 18.28
N THR A 518 31.00 12.82 17.73
CA THR A 518 30.19 13.88 18.35
C THR A 518 29.70 13.51 19.75
N VAL A 519 29.16 12.27 19.89
CA VAL A 519 28.66 11.80 21.19
C VAL A 519 29.78 11.60 22.19
N LYS A 520 30.96 11.11 21.76
CA LYS A 520 32.15 11.07 22.61
C LYS A 520 32.57 12.44 23.08
N GLU A 521 32.58 13.45 22.18
CA GLU A 521 32.92 14.82 22.52
C GLU A 521 31.91 15.46 23.48
N LEU A 522 30.59 15.19 23.33
CA LEU A 522 29.58 15.61 24.28
C LEU A 522 29.86 15.07 25.68
N ASN A 523 30.14 13.78 25.81
CA ASN A 523 30.49 13.16 27.08
C ASN A 523 31.77 13.75 27.66
N ARG A 524 32.79 14.01 26.84
CA ARG A 524 34.03 14.70 27.27
C ARG A 524 33.77 16.12 27.77
N LYS A 525 32.79 16.81 27.17
CA LYS A 525 32.37 18.16 27.56
C LYS A 525 31.40 18.19 28.76
N GLY A 526 31.14 17.04 29.40
CA GLY A 526 30.30 16.91 30.59
C GLY A 526 28.79 16.83 30.30
N VAL A 527 28.40 16.60 29.04
CA VAL A 527 27.01 16.30 28.66
C VAL A 527 26.88 14.78 28.51
N GLU A 528 26.19 14.13 29.46
CA GLU A 528 25.90 12.72 29.35
C GLU A 528 25.02 12.44 28.12
N ALA A 529 25.57 11.76 27.11
CA ALA A 529 24.92 11.54 25.84
C ALA A 529 25.07 10.09 25.36
N LYS A 530 24.01 9.57 24.73
CA LYS A 530 23.95 8.22 24.16
C LYS A 530 23.44 8.25 22.72
N LEU A 531 24.12 7.52 21.82
CA LEU A 531 23.74 7.40 20.42
C LEU A 531 22.98 6.11 20.15
N PHE A 532 21.80 6.21 19.55
CA PHE A 532 21.08 5.09 18.96
C PHE A 532 21.41 5.04 17.47
N LEU A 533 22.28 4.12 17.08
CA LEU A 533 22.78 3.98 15.70
C LEU A 533 21.88 3.01 14.93
N VAL A 534 20.95 3.57 14.15
CA VAL A 534 19.96 2.80 13.36
C VAL A 534 20.37 2.78 11.88
N GLY A 535 20.22 1.63 11.24
CA GLY A 535 20.35 1.47 9.79
C GLY A 535 21.71 0.90 9.34
N ILE A 536 22.77 1.13 10.07
CA ILE A 536 24.10 0.60 9.75
C ILE A 536 24.16 -0.89 10.10
N LYS A 537 24.52 -1.71 9.14
CA LYS A 537 24.76 -3.14 9.37
C LYS A 537 26.11 -3.36 10.06
N GLU A 538 26.17 -4.36 10.92
CA GLU A 538 27.36 -4.67 11.73
C GLU A 538 28.62 -4.88 10.88
N GLU A 539 28.48 -5.57 9.75
CA GLU A 539 29.58 -5.80 8.81
C GLU A 539 30.19 -4.51 8.19
N ASN A 540 29.43 -3.41 8.21
CA ASN A 540 29.87 -2.11 7.66
C ASN A 540 30.45 -1.18 8.73
N ILE A 541 30.51 -1.60 10.00
CA ILE A 541 31.08 -0.80 11.10
C ILE A 541 32.60 -1.06 11.14
N PRO A 542 33.45 -0.02 10.93
CA PRO A 542 34.88 -0.16 11.09
C PRO A 542 35.26 -0.59 12.50
N GLU A 543 36.32 -1.42 12.66
CA GLU A 543 36.70 -2.03 13.93
C GLU A 543 36.91 -1.01 15.05
N LYS A 544 37.49 0.15 14.73
CA LYS A 544 37.75 1.24 15.69
C LYS A 544 36.50 1.88 16.27
N TYR A 545 35.33 1.64 15.67
CA TYR A 545 34.03 2.17 16.09
C TYR A 545 33.11 1.08 16.67
N LYS A 546 33.56 -0.15 16.85
CA LYS A 546 32.83 -1.20 17.54
C LYS A 546 32.95 -1.07 19.06
N ASN A 547 31.95 -1.53 19.79
CA ASN A 547 31.94 -1.64 21.26
C ASN A 547 32.18 -0.32 22.01
N ILE A 548 31.69 0.79 21.49
CA ILE A 548 31.78 2.09 22.16
C ILE A 548 30.63 2.19 23.16
N SER A 549 30.93 2.42 24.45
CA SER A 549 29.99 2.36 25.56
C SER A 549 28.81 3.34 25.45
N CYS A 550 29.00 4.49 24.81
CA CYS A 550 27.94 5.47 24.60
C CYS A 550 27.15 5.26 23.29
N VAL A 551 27.24 4.09 22.63
CA VAL A 551 26.57 3.79 21.37
C VAL A 551 25.77 2.48 21.49
N ASP A 552 24.48 2.58 21.23
CA ASP A 552 23.59 1.42 21.02
C ASP A 552 23.54 1.08 19.52
N TYR A 553 24.13 -0.03 19.14
CA TYR A 553 24.16 -0.52 17.76
C TYR A 553 22.87 -1.28 17.45
N ILE A 554 21.91 -0.60 16.85
CA ILE A 554 20.58 -1.17 16.60
C ILE A 554 20.55 -2.02 15.32
N GLY A 555 21.41 -1.69 14.36
CA GLY A 555 21.42 -2.34 13.05
C GLY A 555 20.30 -1.86 12.12
N PHE A 556 20.14 -2.58 11.01
CA PHE A 556 19.12 -2.25 10.01
C PHE A 556 17.73 -2.70 10.47
N LEU A 557 16.77 -1.78 10.47
CA LEU A 557 15.36 -2.05 10.76
C LEU A 557 14.52 -1.93 9.48
N ASN A 558 13.86 -3.02 9.11
CA ASN A 558 12.98 -3.07 7.94
C ASN A 558 11.56 -2.63 8.32
N LYS A 559 11.14 -1.48 7.83
CA LYS A 559 9.80 -0.91 8.08
C LYS A 559 8.63 -1.80 7.59
N ASN A 560 8.88 -2.79 6.73
CA ASN A 560 7.86 -3.74 6.29
C ASN A 560 7.69 -4.94 7.25
N ILE A 561 8.50 -5.03 8.31
CA ILE A 561 8.40 -6.05 9.35
C ILE A 561 7.84 -5.37 10.60
N PRO A 562 6.63 -5.72 11.05
CA PRO A 562 5.94 -5.01 12.13
C PRO A 562 6.77 -4.84 13.40
N GLU A 563 7.45 -5.89 13.85
CA GLU A 563 8.26 -5.85 15.07
C GLU A 563 9.46 -4.89 14.94
N GLN A 564 10.08 -4.87 13.74
CA GLN A 564 11.21 -3.96 13.48
C GLN A 564 10.72 -2.52 13.30
N TYR A 565 9.57 -2.34 12.69
CA TYR A 565 8.92 -1.04 12.57
C TYR A 565 8.56 -0.48 13.95
N GLN A 566 7.92 -1.27 14.82
CA GLN A 566 7.60 -0.85 16.20
C GLN A 566 8.85 -0.56 17.02
N LYS A 567 9.93 -1.33 16.83
CA LYS A 567 11.22 -1.03 17.46
C LYS A 567 11.75 0.34 17.03
N LEU A 568 11.66 0.67 15.73
CA LEU A 568 12.06 1.99 15.23
C LEU A 568 11.23 3.11 15.87
N ILE A 569 9.90 2.99 15.87
CA ILE A 569 8.98 3.95 16.49
C ILE A 569 9.32 4.16 17.98
N THR A 570 9.55 3.07 18.70
CA THR A 570 9.91 3.12 20.14
C THR A 570 11.24 3.86 20.36
N ILE A 571 12.24 3.61 19.50
CA ILE A 571 13.54 4.30 19.60
C ILE A 571 13.37 5.78 19.30
N MET A 572 12.67 6.13 18.23
CA MET A 572 12.40 7.54 17.88
C MET A 572 11.70 8.28 19.01
N GLY A 573 10.69 7.66 19.64
CA GLY A 573 9.93 8.23 20.75
C GLY A 573 10.74 8.45 22.04
N ARG A 574 11.90 7.80 22.18
CA ARG A 574 12.80 7.93 23.36
C ARG A 574 13.95 8.91 23.16
N CYS A 575 14.18 9.36 21.93
CA CYS A 575 15.27 10.26 21.61
C CYS A 575 14.88 11.72 21.85
N ASN A 576 15.89 12.57 22.10
CA ASN A 576 15.73 13.98 22.38
C ASN A 576 16.13 14.86 21.18
N LEU A 577 16.99 14.36 20.29
CA LEU A 577 17.40 15.03 19.08
C LEU A 577 17.84 14.02 18.01
N PHE A 578 17.95 14.50 16.78
CA PHE A 578 18.38 13.75 15.60
C PHE A 578 19.71 14.31 15.07
N LEU A 579 20.71 13.45 14.96
CA LEU A 579 22.05 13.80 14.46
C LEU A 579 22.34 13.03 13.20
N LEU A 580 22.44 13.71 12.05
CA LEU A 580 22.76 13.12 10.77
C LEU A 580 23.80 13.99 10.03
N PRO A 581 25.09 13.85 10.30
CA PRO A 581 26.14 14.60 9.61
C PRO A 581 26.40 14.01 8.22
N THR A 582 25.34 14.00 7.38
CA THR A 582 25.36 13.41 6.04
C THR A 582 26.13 14.29 5.07
N LYS A 583 27.05 13.70 4.31
CA LYS A 583 27.89 14.40 3.35
C LYS A 583 27.20 14.63 1.99
N ALA A 584 26.13 13.90 1.74
CA ALA A 584 25.30 14.03 0.54
C ALA A 584 23.86 13.60 0.80
N GLU A 585 22.89 14.50 0.47
CA GLU A 585 21.45 14.26 0.61
C GLU A 585 20.65 15.09 -0.38
N CYS A 586 19.92 14.44 -1.30
CA CYS A 586 19.09 15.14 -2.28
C CYS A 586 17.79 15.65 -1.68
N ALA A 587 17.20 14.84 -0.76
CA ALA A 587 16.02 15.14 0.01
C ALA A 587 16.05 14.32 1.30
N GLY A 588 15.47 14.81 2.33
CA GLY A 588 15.66 14.19 3.64
C GLY A 588 14.39 13.56 4.20
N ILE A 589 13.88 12.45 3.64
CA ILE A 589 12.69 11.76 4.20
C ILE A 589 12.88 11.48 5.69
N VAL A 590 14.06 11.05 6.10
CA VAL A 590 14.37 10.80 7.52
C VAL A 590 14.32 12.07 8.37
N LEU A 591 14.53 13.24 7.77
CA LEU A 591 14.39 14.54 8.43
C LEU A 591 12.91 14.90 8.63
N CYS A 592 12.04 14.52 7.68
CA CYS A 592 10.59 14.61 7.87
C CYS A 592 10.13 13.70 9.02
N GLU A 593 10.68 12.48 9.07
CA GLU A 593 10.39 11.53 10.16
C GLU A 593 10.87 12.07 11.51
N ALA A 594 12.06 12.63 11.60
CA ALA A 594 12.57 13.26 12.81
C ALA A 594 11.68 14.44 13.25
N SER A 595 11.28 15.31 12.31
CA SER A 595 10.38 16.44 12.57
C SER A 595 9.01 15.98 13.08
N ALA A 596 8.47 14.89 12.54
CA ALA A 596 7.19 14.31 12.98
C ALA A 596 7.19 13.90 14.46
N PHE A 597 8.33 13.42 14.97
CA PHE A 597 8.51 13.06 16.38
C PHE A 597 8.90 14.27 17.26
N GLY A 598 9.18 15.41 16.66
CA GLY A 598 9.68 16.58 17.38
C GLY A 598 11.14 16.43 17.81
N LEU A 599 11.98 15.80 16.99
CA LEU A 599 13.41 15.66 17.24
C LEU A 599 14.19 16.81 16.58
N PRO A 600 14.76 17.78 17.33
CA PRO A 600 15.64 18.79 16.78
C PRO A 600 16.77 18.20 15.95
N ILE A 601 17.01 18.74 14.75
CA ILE A 601 17.88 18.15 13.76
C ILE A 601 19.23 18.87 13.71
N PHE A 602 20.34 18.09 13.79
CA PHE A 602 21.69 18.59 13.57
C PHE A 602 22.31 17.84 12.38
N THR A 603 22.74 18.58 11.35
CA THR A 603 23.20 18.00 10.08
C THR A 603 24.20 18.93 9.39
N PHE A 604 24.80 18.49 8.27
CA PHE A 604 25.53 19.38 7.38
C PHE A 604 24.60 20.15 6.45
N ASP A 605 25.02 21.35 6.03
CA ASP A 605 24.38 22.12 4.98
C ASP A 605 24.81 21.59 3.61
N THR A 606 24.06 20.65 3.06
CA THR A 606 24.37 20.00 1.78
C THR A 606 23.11 19.62 0.99
N GLY A 607 23.18 19.75 -0.34
CA GLY A 607 22.12 19.32 -1.24
C GLY A 607 20.76 19.94 -0.96
N GLY A 608 19.74 19.09 -0.84
CA GLY A 608 18.36 19.51 -0.60
C GLY A 608 17.97 19.74 0.85
N ILE A 609 18.87 19.56 1.81
CA ILE A 609 18.57 19.64 3.26
C ILE A 609 17.98 20.98 3.64
N GLY A 610 18.36 22.09 2.98
CA GLY A 610 17.83 23.42 3.27
C GLY A 610 16.31 23.57 3.17
N ASN A 611 15.61 22.65 2.51
CA ASN A 611 14.13 22.61 2.49
C ASN A 611 13.53 21.91 3.71
N TYR A 612 14.32 21.13 4.44
CA TYR A 612 13.87 20.25 5.53
C TYR A 612 14.36 20.71 6.90
N VAL A 613 15.48 21.45 6.93
CA VAL A 613 16.07 21.97 8.16
C VAL A 613 16.30 23.47 8.01
N ILE A 614 15.68 24.25 8.90
CA ILE A 614 15.77 25.70 8.99
C ILE A 614 16.45 26.05 10.31
N ASP A 615 17.60 26.74 10.23
CA ASP A 615 18.43 27.09 11.40
C ASP A 615 17.64 27.90 12.44
N GLY A 616 17.71 27.48 13.69
CA GLY A 616 17.01 28.11 14.82
C GLY A 616 15.50 27.89 14.85
N MET A 617 14.93 27.15 13.88
CA MET A 617 13.53 26.78 13.86
C MET A 617 13.33 25.32 14.26
N ASN A 618 13.85 24.35 13.45
CA ASN A 618 13.72 22.91 13.71
C ASN A 618 15.06 22.18 13.84
N GLY A 619 16.17 22.92 13.85
CA GLY A 619 17.50 22.36 13.97
C GLY A 619 18.59 23.32 13.53
N TYR A 620 19.76 22.77 13.24
CA TYR A 620 20.91 23.50 12.74
C TYR A 620 21.67 22.73 11.66
N LYS A 621 22.07 23.45 10.63
CA LYS A 621 22.97 22.99 9.58
C LYS A 621 24.36 23.56 9.81
N LEU A 622 25.34 22.69 9.91
CA LEU A 622 26.76 23.10 10.01
C LEU A 622 27.42 23.05 8.62
N THR A 623 28.46 23.82 8.46
CA THR A 623 29.26 23.81 7.22
C THR A 623 29.96 22.46 7.01
N MET A 624 30.24 22.11 5.75
CA MET A 624 30.80 20.79 5.38
C MET A 624 32.18 20.50 5.96
N ASP A 625 32.90 21.50 6.43
CA ASP A 625 34.19 21.40 7.10
C ASP A 625 34.09 21.28 8.64
N ALA A 626 32.88 21.34 9.19
CA ALA A 626 32.69 21.14 10.61
C ALA A 626 33.01 19.70 11.03
N ASP A 627 33.69 19.57 12.14
CA ASP A 627 34.06 18.28 12.74
C ASP A 627 33.07 17.84 13.85
N ALA A 628 33.33 16.72 14.47
CA ALA A 628 32.57 16.20 15.58
C ALA A 628 32.55 17.15 16.79
N ASN A 629 33.63 17.90 17.02
CA ASN A 629 33.71 18.88 18.10
C ASN A 629 32.78 20.08 17.83
N ALA A 630 32.67 20.54 16.58
CA ALA A 630 31.75 21.61 16.21
C ALA A 630 30.29 21.19 16.43
N PHE A 631 29.88 19.97 16.02
CA PHE A 631 28.57 19.40 16.30
C PHE A 631 28.31 19.31 17.81
N ALA A 632 29.27 18.75 18.57
CA ALA A 632 29.14 18.62 20.02
C ALA A 632 28.99 19.98 20.70
N THR A 633 29.71 20.99 20.25
CA THR A 633 29.63 22.37 20.80
C THR A 633 28.24 22.96 20.50
N LYS A 634 27.73 22.83 19.27
CA LYS A 634 26.42 23.36 18.91
C LYS A 634 25.26 22.67 19.64
N ILE A 635 25.35 21.33 19.80
CA ILE A 635 24.37 20.57 20.56
C ILE A 635 24.42 20.97 22.06
N LYS A 636 25.60 21.07 22.64
CA LYS A 636 25.77 21.49 24.03
C LYS A 636 25.19 22.90 24.27
N GLU A 637 25.47 23.86 23.39
CA GLU A 637 24.92 25.20 23.43
C GLU A 637 23.37 25.15 23.46
N ALA A 638 22.75 24.39 22.54
CA ALA A 638 21.30 24.25 22.49
C ALA A 638 20.69 23.62 23.75
N ILE A 639 21.43 22.71 24.40
CA ILE A 639 21.02 22.14 25.71
C ILE A 639 21.12 23.18 26.83
N GLU A 640 22.26 23.85 26.95
CA GLU A 640 22.54 24.80 28.03
C GLU A 640 21.64 26.06 27.99
N THR A 641 21.22 26.46 26.78
CA THR A 641 20.30 27.59 26.56
C THR A 641 18.83 27.20 26.59
N ASN A 642 18.50 25.91 26.85
CA ASN A 642 17.15 25.34 26.75
C ASN A 642 16.48 25.52 25.38
N GLU A 643 17.28 25.65 24.31
CA GLU A 643 16.79 25.88 22.96
C GLU A 643 16.14 24.60 22.35
N LEU A 644 16.48 23.40 22.85
CA LEU A 644 15.89 22.16 22.40
C LEU A 644 14.36 22.16 22.44
N LEU A 645 13.74 22.80 23.40
CA LEU A 645 12.27 22.94 23.51
C LEU A 645 11.73 23.74 22.32
N LYS A 646 12.30 24.88 22.02
CA LYS A 646 11.91 25.72 20.88
C LYS A 646 12.09 24.99 19.55
N LEU A 647 13.22 24.33 19.38
CA LEU A 647 13.52 23.55 18.16
C LEU A 647 12.55 22.38 17.99
N ARG A 648 12.18 21.70 19.11
CA ARG A 648 11.18 20.63 19.11
C ARG A 648 9.81 21.14 18.63
N GLU A 649 9.33 22.25 19.17
CA GLU A 649 8.09 22.87 18.72
C GLU A 649 8.16 23.26 17.24
N GLY A 650 9.30 23.81 16.82
CA GLY A 650 9.57 24.10 15.41
C GLY A 650 9.53 22.87 14.52
N CYS A 651 10.07 21.72 14.96
CA CYS A 651 9.96 20.45 14.25
C CYS A 651 8.49 20.05 14.03
N LEU A 652 7.71 20.04 15.11
CA LEU A 652 6.30 19.65 15.09
C LEU A 652 5.47 20.57 14.19
N ASN A 653 5.64 21.87 14.33
CA ASN A 653 4.91 22.86 13.52
C ASN A 653 5.29 22.76 12.04
N PHE A 654 6.58 22.61 11.73
CA PHE A 654 7.04 22.48 10.35
C PHE A 654 6.61 21.16 9.71
N TYR A 655 6.54 20.07 10.49
CA TYR A 655 5.96 18.82 10.03
C TYR A 655 4.48 19.00 9.68
N GLU A 656 3.67 19.57 10.58
CA GLU A 656 2.24 19.77 10.34
C GLU A 656 1.98 20.69 9.14
N GLU A 657 2.78 21.73 8.96
CA GLU A 657 2.61 22.70 7.88
C GLU A 657 3.07 22.16 6.52
N LYS A 658 4.19 21.43 6.49
CA LYS A 658 4.91 21.19 5.23
C LYS A 658 5.46 19.79 5.02
N LEU A 659 5.99 19.12 6.05
CA LEU A 659 6.77 17.89 5.90
C LEU A 659 5.94 16.60 6.07
N ASN A 660 4.65 16.66 5.73
CA ASN A 660 3.74 15.53 5.75
C ASN A 660 3.08 15.32 4.38
N TRP A 661 2.61 14.12 4.16
CA TRP A 661 2.04 13.75 2.86
C TRP A 661 0.70 14.44 2.54
N LYS A 662 -0.07 14.81 3.56
CA LYS A 662 -1.32 15.58 3.39
C LYS A 662 -1.03 17.00 2.88
N ALA A 663 0.01 17.64 3.41
CA ALA A 663 0.48 18.93 2.92
C ALA A 663 0.95 18.81 1.45
N TRP A 664 1.68 17.73 1.10
CA TRP A 664 2.06 17.43 -0.27
C TRP A 664 0.84 17.35 -1.20
N ALA A 665 -0.19 16.57 -0.84
CA ALA A 665 -1.41 16.40 -1.63
C ALA A 665 -2.14 17.72 -1.84
N ASN A 666 -2.26 18.55 -0.81
CA ASN A 666 -2.91 19.86 -0.89
C ASN A 666 -2.14 20.82 -1.82
N ASN A 667 -0.81 20.84 -1.69
CA ASN A 667 0.05 21.67 -2.53
C ASN A 667 0.05 21.19 -3.98
N PHE A 668 0.06 19.88 -4.23
CA PHE A 668 -0.08 19.32 -5.56
C PHE A 668 -1.41 19.70 -6.19
N LYS A 669 -2.52 19.58 -5.46
CA LYS A 669 -3.84 19.99 -5.94
C LYS A 669 -3.90 21.47 -6.28
N LYS A 670 -3.32 22.33 -5.45
CA LYS A 670 -3.22 23.76 -5.71
C LYS A 670 -2.42 24.03 -6.99
N LEU A 671 -1.25 23.41 -7.11
CA LEU A 671 -0.39 23.53 -8.29
C LEU A 671 -1.11 23.14 -9.58
N MET A 672 -1.84 22.03 -9.58
CA MET A 672 -2.60 21.57 -10.76
C MET A 672 -3.75 22.52 -11.12
N ASN A 673 -4.41 23.10 -10.13
CA ASN A 673 -5.46 24.09 -10.35
C ASN A 673 -4.89 25.40 -10.91
N ASP A 674 -3.74 25.87 -10.39
CA ASP A 674 -3.08 27.10 -10.83
C ASP A 674 -2.49 26.96 -12.25
N ALA A 675 -2.04 25.77 -12.62
CA ALA A 675 -1.58 25.45 -13.96
C ALA A 675 -2.73 25.36 -14.99
N MET A 676 -3.99 25.44 -14.56
CA MET A 676 -5.20 25.29 -15.40
C MET A 676 -5.18 24.01 -16.26
N LEU A 677 -4.69 22.94 -15.71
CA LEU A 677 -4.62 21.63 -16.35
C LEU A 677 -5.81 20.74 -15.97
#